data_be556d8765f58c4fe63ea47dc67bf777
#
_entry.id   be556d8765f58c4fe63ea47dc67bf777
#
_cell.length_a   1.000
_cell.length_b   1.000
_cell.length_c   1.000
_cell.angle_alpha   90.00
_cell.angle_beta   90.00
_cell.angle_gamma   90.00
#
_symmetry.space_group_name_H-M   'P 1'
#
loop_
_entity.id
_entity.type
_entity.pdbx_description
1 polymer ?
#
loop_
_entity_poly.entity_id
_entity_poly.type
_entity_poly.pdbx_seq_one_letter_code
_entity_poly.pdbx_strand_id
1 'polypeptide(L)'
;MARRISGGKGGHASEGFRPSREELLAFVRDNPDQAGKRELARAFNLKGADRIWLKDMLRALQDEGLLEKRAKRLVRSGSLPHVVVLDVFSRDPEGLLLARPSEWPDENGAAPLVSIRPARGDRARVPGIGERVLAKVFPTGEAEGPAYTARVMKVFEKRREAVLGIFRVLQDGSFRIEPVERRQAELIVEPDHANGAKAGDLVEVDQISSGRFGLPRAKVLTVLGSLASEKAISMIAIHAHDIPHIFPPEVIAEAEAARPATMAGREDFRDLALITIDPADAKDHDDAVHAAPDTDEANPGGHIVTVAIADVAAYVTEGSALDREALRRGNSVYFPDRVVPMLPERISNDLCSLREGEDRPALAVRMTFAADGRKLRHSFHRVMMRSAAKLAYGQAQAAIDGRPDDKTGPLLDAVLKPLWGAYAALKRGRTAREPLELDLPERKIVLKPDGTVDRVFVPERLDAHKLIEEFMIQANVAAAETLEAKRLPLIYRVHDAPSLAKQESLREFLATLSLPLARGGQLKPSSFNGILSRVKGSDVEILVNEVVLRSQSQAIYAPENIGHFGLNLRRYAHFTSPIRRYADLVVHRALIGALSLGKDGISRDQEARLDEIAALISAAERRAMAAERETVDRLIASHLASRLEEDFSARVSGVTKAGLFVKLPQFGADGFIPVSTLGDDYYIYDESAHALFGERTGKGYQLADEVEVRLVEIAPMAGAMRFAMLSEPKPLPGSKQSFHKSRRGRARAQRPSPRGRSRRR
;
A
#
# COMPACT_ATOMS: atom_id res chain seq x y z
N MET A 1 32.11 28.10 7.82
CA MET A 1 33.33 28.65 8.49
C MET A 1 33.24 28.38 9.98
N ALA A 2 33.96 27.40 10.47
CA ALA A 2 33.97 27.02 11.88
C ALA A 2 35.05 27.87 12.61
N ARG A 3 34.62 28.64 13.62
CA ARG A 3 35.55 29.31 14.52
C ARG A 3 36.06 28.30 15.58
N ARG A 4 37.37 28.04 15.53
CA ARG A 4 38.13 27.44 16.65
C ARG A 4 38.28 28.45 17.75
N ILE A 5 37.90 28.08 18.98
CA ILE A 5 38.32 28.79 20.17
C ILE A 5 39.27 27.91 20.95
N SER A 6 40.46 28.46 21.21
CA SER A 6 41.60 27.85 21.88
C SER A 6 41.49 27.90 23.42
N GLY A 7 42.13 26.93 24.06
CA GLY A 7 42.00 26.51 25.43
C GLY A 7 42.39 27.50 26.53
N GLY A 8 41.84 27.21 27.71
CA GLY A 8 42.28 27.62 29.02
C GLY A 8 42.06 26.48 30.00
N LYS A 9 43.15 26.00 30.61
CA LYS A 9 43.12 25.01 31.70
C LYS A 9 42.65 25.65 33.01
N GLY A 10 41.61 25.12 33.61
CA GLY A 10 41.18 25.48 34.97
C GLY A 10 40.07 24.53 35.39
N GLY A 11 40.37 23.63 36.35
CA GLY A 11 39.42 22.59 36.79
C GLY A 11 38.25 23.18 37.59
N HIS A 12 37.08 22.95 37.07
CA HIS A 12 35.80 22.82 37.78
C HIS A 12 34.96 21.82 36.96
N ALA A 13 34.28 20.90 37.63
CA ALA A 13 33.36 19.95 37.00
C ALA A 13 32.33 20.76 36.18
N SER A 14 32.51 20.85 34.87
CA SER A 14 31.57 21.54 33.99
C SER A 14 30.31 20.69 33.90
N GLU A 15 29.19 21.25 34.35
CA GLU A 15 27.86 20.82 33.88
C GLU A 15 27.92 20.79 32.37
N GLY A 16 27.77 19.59 31.78
CA GLY A 16 27.83 19.42 30.34
C GLY A 16 26.78 20.28 29.64
N PHE A 17 27.16 21.05 28.66
CA PHE A 17 26.24 21.82 27.81
C PHE A 17 25.23 20.83 27.19
N ARG A 18 23.98 20.87 27.67
CA ARG A 18 22.88 20.11 27.11
C ARG A 18 22.12 20.98 26.13
N PRO A 19 21.95 20.56 24.86
CA PRO A 19 21.20 21.34 23.90
C PRO A 19 19.73 21.48 24.33
N SER A 20 19.13 22.61 24.00
CA SER A 20 17.70 22.85 24.23
C SER A 20 16.85 21.94 23.31
N ARG A 21 15.56 21.86 23.60
CA ARG A 21 14.60 21.13 22.75
C ARG A 21 14.57 21.68 21.33
N GLU A 22 14.57 23.02 21.22
CA GLU A 22 14.56 23.75 19.95
C GLU A 22 15.83 23.46 19.15
N GLU A 23 16.99 23.42 19.79
CA GLU A 23 18.27 23.11 19.13
C GLU A 23 18.32 21.67 18.63
N LEU A 24 17.76 20.71 19.39
CA LEU A 24 17.64 19.32 18.93
C LEU A 24 16.70 19.20 17.74
N LEU A 25 15.53 19.84 17.78
CA LEU A 25 14.56 19.84 16.69
C LEU A 25 15.11 20.55 15.45
N ALA A 26 15.84 21.66 15.63
CA ALA A 26 16.51 22.36 14.54
C ALA A 26 17.60 21.49 13.91
N PHE A 27 18.43 20.84 14.73
CA PHE A 27 19.47 19.94 14.20
C PHE A 27 18.88 18.78 13.39
N VAL A 28 17.83 18.12 13.88
CA VAL A 28 17.13 17.04 13.18
C VAL A 28 16.53 17.52 11.85
N ARG A 29 15.96 18.73 11.86
CA ARG A 29 15.43 19.38 10.66
C ARG A 29 16.50 19.67 9.63
N ASP A 30 17.62 20.25 10.05
CA ASP A 30 18.67 20.80 9.17
C ASP A 30 19.66 19.71 8.72
N ASN A 31 19.72 18.57 9.43
CA ASN A 31 20.63 17.45 9.16
C ASN A 31 19.91 16.10 9.14
N PRO A 32 18.94 15.87 8.23
CA PRO A 32 18.14 14.64 8.22
C PRO A 32 18.97 13.37 8.02
N ASP A 33 20.10 13.48 7.32
CA ASP A 33 21.04 12.38 7.09
C ASP A 33 21.92 12.04 8.30
N GLN A 34 22.00 12.91 9.30
CA GLN A 34 22.82 12.76 10.51
C GLN A 34 21.98 12.83 11.80
N ALA A 35 20.67 12.57 11.71
CA ALA A 35 19.73 12.68 12.82
C ALA A 35 19.57 11.40 13.65
N GLY A 36 20.54 10.49 13.62
CA GLY A 36 20.57 9.32 14.51
C GLY A 36 21.06 9.67 15.91
N LYS A 37 20.71 8.86 16.92
CA LYS A 37 21.10 9.09 18.34
C LYS A 37 22.61 9.23 18.52
N ARG A 38 23.42 8.48 17.76
CA ARG A 38 24.89 8.54 17.83
C ARG A 38 25.43 9.80 17.19
N GLU A 39 24.85 10.20 16.08
CA GLU A 39 25.18 11.40 15.33
C GLU A 39 24.85 12.65 16.13
N LEU A 40 23.65 12.71 16.73
CA LEU A 40 23.23 13.78 17.66
C LEU A 40 24.17 13.88 18.88
N ALA A 41 24.49 12.75 19.52
CA ALA A 41 25.41 12.74 20.65
C ALA A 41 26.81 13.23 20.26
N ARG A 42 27.26 12.98 19.01
CA ARG A 42 28.53 13.45 18.47
C ARG A 42 28.47 14.92 18.12
N ALA A 43 27.40 15.37 17.47
CA ALA A 43 27.22 16.77 17.06
C ALA A 43 27.21 17.73 18.23
N PHE A 44 26.56 17.34 19.33
CA PHE A 44 26.48 18.13 20.56
C PHE A 44 27.55 17.73 21.60
N ASN A 45 28.53 16.90 21.22
CA ASN A 45 29.64 16.45 22.09
C ASN A 45 29.20 15.84 23.44
N LEU A 46 28.05 15.14 23.46
CA LEU A 46 27.47 14.56 24.66
C LEU A 46 28.17 13.24 25.04
N LYS A 47 28.56 13.08 26.31
CA LYS A 47 29.29 11.93 26.85
C LYS A 47 28.62 11.42 28.16
N GLY A 48 28.86 10.18 28.50
CA GLY A 48 28.44 9.61 29.80
C GLY A 48 26.94 9.77 30.07
N ALA A 49 26.59 10.41 31.19
CA ALA A 49 25.22 10.66 31.64
C ALA A 49 24.40 11.53 30.67
N ASP A 50 25.05 12.42 29.89
CA ASP A 50 24.33 13.27 28.91
C ASP A 50 23.81 12.47 27.73
N ARG A 51 24.37 11.31 27.40
CA ARG A 51 23.78 10.39 26.43
C ARG A 51 22.50 9.73 26.92
N ILE A 52 22.40 9.49 28.22
CA ILE A 52 21.17 8.97 28.84
C ILE A 52 20.10 10.08 28.78
N TRP A 53 20.47 11.29 29.21
CA TRP A 53 19.61 12.47 29.13
C TRP A 53 19.14 12.71 27.67
N LEU A 54 20.04 12.66 26.68
CA LEU A 54 19.66 12.80 25.26
C LEU A 54 18.63 11.73 24.86
N LYS A 55 18.83 10.49 25.29
CA LYS A 55 17.88 9.38 25.02
C LYS A 55 16.50 9.67 25.57
N ASP A 56 16.44 10.19 26.82
CA ASP A 56 15.18 10.51 27.49
C ASP A 56 14.53 11.74 26.88
N MET A 57 15.31 12.75 26.51
CA MET A 57 14.82 13.96 25.82
C MET A 57 14.29 13.61 24.41
N LEU A 58 14.99 12.82 23.64
CA LEU A 58 14.52 12.36 22.32
C LEU A 58 13.25 11.50 22.44
N ARG A 59 13.14 10.74 23.54
CA ARG A 59 11.93 9.97 23.84
C ARG A 59 10.77 10.91 24.18
N ALA A 60 10.99 11.92 25.01
CA ALA A 60 9.97 12.93 25.33
C ALA A 60 9.48 13.68 24.06
N LEU A 61 10.41 14.08 23.17
CA LEU A 61 10.06 14.73 21.91
C LEU A 61 9.30 13.80 20.95
N GLN A 62 9.55 12.48 21.03
CA GLN A 62 8.79 11.47 20.29
C GLN A 62 7.40 11.27 20.92
N ASP A 63 7.33 11.19 22.27
CA ASP A 63 6.08 11.02 23.01
C ASP A 63 5.13 12.23 22.84
N GLU A 64 5.70 13.42 22.58
CA GLU A 64 4.95 14.64 22.25
C GLU A 64 4.61 14.76 20.74
N GLY A 65 4.98 13.77 19.92
CA GLY A 65 4.69 13.79 18.48
C GLY A 65 5.50 14.80 17.67
N LEU A 66 6.53 15.42 18.24
CA LEU A 66 7.38 16.41 17.54
C LEU A 66 8.47 15.76 16.68
N LEU A 67 8.88 14.54 17.04
CA LEU A 67 9.83 13.73 16.30
C LEU A 67 9.26 12.34 16.03
N GLU A 68 9.50 11.84 14.82
CA GLU A 68 9.25 10.45 14.45
C GLU A 68 10.58 9.74 14.21
N LYS A 69 10.61 8.45 14.52
CA LYS A 69 11.74 7.62 14.16
C LYS A 69 11.45 6.94 12.82
N ARG A 70 12.09 7.38 11.76
CA ARG A 70 12.11 6.67 10.47
C ARG A 70 13.42 5.92 10.36
N ALA A 71 13.31 4.60 10.34
CA ALA A 71 14.45 3.71 10.34
C ALA A 71 15.38 3.93 11.58
N LYS A 72 16.64 4.25 11.36
CA LYS A 72 17.61 4.57 12.42
C LYS A 72 17.71 6.05 12.75
N ARG A 73 16.98 6.91 12.02
CA ARG A 73 17.03 8.37 12.10
C ARG A 73 15.78 8.94 12.75
N LEU A 74 15.92 10.12 13.30
CA LEU A 74 14.80 10.91 13.79
C LEU A 74 14.43 11.94 12.74
N VAL A 75 13.14 12.07 12.45
CA VAL A 75 12.58 13.05 11.52
C VAL A 75 11.45 13.80 12.22
N ARG A 76 11.17 15.00 11.76
CA ARG A 76 10.01 15.75 12.25
C ARG A 76 8.72 15.06 11.78
N SER A 77 7.73 14.96 12.65
CA SER A 77 6.44 14.35 12.31
C SER A 77 5.80 15.02 11.09
N GLY A 78 5.22 14.25 10.18
CA GLY A 78 4.62 14.77 8.94
C GLY A 78 5.62 15.23 7.86
N SER A 79 6.91 14.88 7.95
CA SER A 79 7.89 15.24 6.91
C SER A 79 7.79 14.32 5.69
N LEU A 80 8.17 14.86 4.50
CA LEU A 80 8.25 14.07 3.26
C LEU A 80 9.38 13.03 3.33
N PRO A 81 9.24 11.87 2.64
CA PRO A 81 10.35 10.96 2.35
C PRO A 81 11.46 11.69 1.57
N HIS A 82 12.72 11.23 1.74
CA HIS A 82 13.86 11.85 1.07
C HIS A 82 13.74 11.83 -0.46
N VAL A 83 13.16 10.77 -1.02
CA VAL A 83 12.80 10.66 -2.45
C VAL A 83 11.29 10.49 -2.54
N VAL A 84 10.65 11.34 -3.34
CA VAL A 84 9.19 11.40 -3.45
C VAL A 84 8.77 11.76 -4.87
N VAL A 85 7.60 11.29 -5.27
CA VAL A 85 6.94 11.69 -6.52
C VAL A 85 6.15 12.97 -6.26
N LEU A 86 6.38 13.99 -7.11
CA LEU A 86 5.77 15.30 -6.99
C LEU A 86 5.00 15.65 -8.27
N ASP A 87 3.84 16.28 -8.12
CA ASP A 87 3.08 16.88 -9.22
C ASP A 87 3.38 18.38 -9.28
N VAL A 88 3.86 18.84 -10.43
CA VAL A 88 4.19 20.25 -10.69
C VAL A 88 2.92 20.97 -11.10
N PHE A 89 2.46 21.97 -10.33
CA PHE A 89 1.16 22.58 -10.56
C PHE A 89 1.19 24.09 -10.87
N SER A 90 2.26 24.83 -10.50
CA SER A 90 2.34 26.27 -10.71
C SER A 90 3.79 26.78 -10.72
N ARG A 91 3.94 28.10 -10.88
CA ARG A 91 5.19 28.83 -10.63
C ARG A 91 4.96 29.87 -9.54
N ASP A 92 6.00 30.14 -8.76
CA ASP A 92 6.01 31.26 -7.85
C ASP A 92 6.25 32.60 -8.59
N PRO A 93 6.14 33.75 -7.91
CA PRO A 93 6.43 35.06 -8.51
C PRO A 93 7.87 35.20 -9.04
N GLU A 94 8.81 34.44 -8.53
CA GLU A 94 10.22 34.41 -8.94
C GLU A 94 10.47 33.47 -10.13
N GLY A 95 9.44 32.77 -10.60
CA GLY A 95 9.48 31.86 -11.74
C GLY A 95 9.93 30.43 -11.41
N LEU A 96 10.17 30.09 -10.14
CA LEU A 96 10.47 28.73 -9.72
C LEU A 96 9.22 27.86 -9.80
N LEU A 97 9.41 26.59 -10.16
CA LEU A 97 8.32 25.64 -10.21
C LEU A 97 7.90 25.21 -8.80
N LEU A 98 6.60 25.21 -8.56
CA LEU A 98 5.98 24.73 -7.35
C LEU A 98 5.32 23.37 -7.59
N ALA A 99 5.54 22.44 -6.66
CA ALA A 99 5.02 21.09 -6.71
C ALA A 99 4.43 20.67 -5.35
N ARG A 100 3.62 19.61 -5.39
CA ARG A 100 3.10 18.93 -4.21
C ARG A 100 3.39 17.44 -4.33
N PRO A 101 3.50 16.70 -3.21
CA PRO A 101 3.56 15.24 -3.28
C PRO A 101 2.31 14.73 -4.02
N SER A 102 2.52 13.81 -4.97
CA SER A 102 1.43 13.20 -5.74
C SER A 102 0.45 12.44 -4.85
N GLU A 103 0.92 12.03 -3.69
CA GLU A 103 0.13 11.36 -2.65
C GLU A 103 0.45 12.00 -1.30
N TRP A 104 -0.59 12.47 -0.63
CA TRP A 104 -0.48 13.03 0.71
C TRP A 104 -1.70 12.59 1.52
N PRO A 105 -1.53 11.89 2.66
CA PRO A 105 -2.65 11.49 3.50
C PRO A 105 -3.37 12.71 4.07
N ASP A 106 -4.69 12.76 3.97
CA ASP A 106 -5.52 13.85 4.49
C ASP A 106 -5.33 14.04 6.01
N GLU A 107 -5.00 12.97 6.71
CA GLU A 107 -4.69 12.96 8.15
C GLU A 107 -3.50 13.87 8.52
N ASN A 108 -2.60 14.14 7.60
CA ASN A 108 -1.43 14.99 7.80
C ASN A 108 -1.71 16.49 7.52
N GLY A 109 -2.97 16.85 7.26
CA GLY A 109 -3.36 18.20 6.90
C GLY A 109 -3.02 18.59 5.47
N ALA A 110 -2.83 19.88 5.19
CA ALA A 110 -2.52 20.35 3.84
C ALA A 110 -1.17 19.81 3.33
N ALA A 111 -1.14 19.34 2.08
CA ALA A 111 0.08 18.85 1.44
C ALA A 111 1.17 19.92 1.44
N PRO A 112 2.41 19.60 1.85
CA PRO A 112 3.49 20.57 1.92
C PRO A 112 3.87 21.08 0.52
N LEU A 113 4.16 22.37 0.46
CA LEU A 113 4.61 23.01 -0.77
C LEU A 113 6.10 22.73 -0.98
N VAL A 114 6.46 22.37 -2.21
CA VAL A 114 7.83 22.02 -2.61
C VAL A 114 8.26 22.93 -3.76
N SER A 115 9.38 23.63 -3.62
CA SER A 115 9.99 24.41 -4.69
C SER A 115 11.01 23.55 -5.45
N ILE A 116 10.89 23.50 -6.77
CA ILE A 116 11.83 22.76 -7.62
C ILE A 116 12.97 23.67 -8.06
N ARG A 117 14.19 23.35 -7.63
CA ARG A 117 15.38 24.05 -8.09
C ARG A 117 15.82 23.55 -9.46
N PRO A 118 16.20 24.45 -10.40
CA PRO A 118 16.75 24.05 -11.68
C PRO A 118 18.03 23.24 -11.47
N ALA A 119 18.17 22.16 -12.24
CA ALA A 119 19.39 21.34 -12.21
C ALA A 119 20.56 22.15 -12.80
N ARG A 120 21.72 22.09 -12.14
CA ARG A 120 22.96 22.62 -12.69
C ARG A 120 23.54 21.60 -13.68
N GLY A 121 23.41 21.85 -14.99
CA GLY A 121 24.02 21.06 -16.06
C GLY A 121 23.11 20.88 -17.27
N ASP A 122 23.69 20.88 -18.47
CA ASP A 122 23.03 20.91 -19.79
C ASP A 122 22.22 19.66 -20.19
N ARG A 123 22.10 18.62 -19.34
CA ARG A 123 21.47 17.33 -19.68
C ARG A 123 20.18 17.00 -18.94
N ALA A 124 19.76 17.82 -17.99
CA ALA A 124 18.54 17.53 -17.22
C ALA A 124 17.33 18.25 -17.86
N ARG A 125 16.35 17.49 -18.32
CA ARG A 125 15.05 18.01 -18.77
C ARG A 125 14.43 18.81 -17.62
N VAL A 126 14.11 20.08 -17.88
CA VAL A 126 13.38 20.93 -16.94
C VAL A 126 11.90 20.55 -16.98
N PRO A 127 11.28 20.19 -15.86
CA PRO A 127 9.86 19.85 -15.84
C PRO A 127 8.98 21.07 -16.16
N GLY A 128 7.84 20.81 -16.77
CA GLY A 128 6.78 21.80 -17.02
C GLY A 128 5.66 21.72 -15.99
N ILE A 129 4.77 22.73 -16.00
CA ILE A 129 3.52 22.69 -15.23
C ILE A 129 2.65 21.54 -15.75
N GLY A 130 2.07 20.74 -14.82
CA GLY A 130 1.29 19.55 -15.12
C GLY A 130 2.15 18.30 -15.35
N GLU A 131 3.47 18.36 -15.19
CA GLU A 131 4.32 17.19 -15.25
C GLU A 131 4.54 16.61 -13.85
N ARG A 132 4.71 15.30 -13.80
CA ARG A 132 5.07 14.52 -12.60
C ARG A 132 6.55 14.28 -12.57
N VAL A 133 7.18 14.41 -11.40
CA VAL A 133 8.61 14.23 -11.24
C VAL A 133 8.93 13.34 -10.04
N LEU A 134 9.95 12.51 -10.18
CA LEU A 134 10.61 11.90 -9.03
C LEU A 134 11.71 12.86 -8.58
N ALA A 135 11.71 13.24 -7.32
CA ALA A 135 12.64 14.23 -6.81
C ALA A 135 13.17 13.88 -5.42
N LYS A 136 14.41 14.25 -5.19
CA LYS A 136 15.03 14.25 -3.86
C LYS A 136 14.70 15.58 -3.19
N VAL A 137 14.05 15.53 -2.01
CA VAL A 137 13.57 16.70 -1.30
C VAL A 137 14.44 17.03 -0.10
N PHE A 138 14.55 18.33 0.19
CA PHE A 138 15.33 18.89 1.29
C PHE A 138 14.48 19.93 2.02
N PRO A 139 14.36 19.87 3.36
CA PRO A 139 13.65 20.87 4.13
C PRO A 139 14.28 22.26 3.94
N THR A 140 13.48 23.31 3.78
CA THR A 140 13.98 24.71 3.68
C THR A 140 14.27 25.33 5.04
N GLY A 141 13.55 24.92 6.07
CA GLY A 141 13.66 25.54 7.39
C GLY A 141 13.00 26.93 7.50
N GLU A 142 12.38 27.44 6.45
CA GLU A 142 11.73 28.75 6.42
C GLU A 142 10.30 28.65 6.99
N ALA A 143 9.90 29.68 7.77
CA ALA A 143 8.57 29.73 8.38
C ALA A 143 7.48 30.13 7.38
N GLU A 144 7.84 30.87 6.33
CA GLU A 144 6.94 31.31 5.25
C GLU A 144 7.49 30.85 3.92
N GLY A 145 6.63 30.26 3.05
CA GLY A 145 7.01 29.77 1.73
C GLY A 145 7.02 28.25 1.59
N PRO A 146 7.71 27.70 0.56
CA PRO A 146 7.81 26.26 0.36
C PRO A 146 8.55 25.55 1.49
N ALA A 147 7.92 24.58 2.13
CA ALA A 147 8.48 23.79 3.23
C ALA A 147 9.70 22.95 2.81
N TYR A 148 9.80 22.65 1.50
CA TYR A 148 10.87 21.86 0.93
C TYR A 148 11.39 22.46 -0.37
N THR A 149 12.68 22.21 -0.65
CA THR A 149 13.24 22.34 -2.01
C THR A 149 13.45 20.96 -2.58
N ALA A 150 13.28 20.81 -3.89
CA ALA A 150 13.46 19.55 -4.60
C ALA A 150 14.54 19.62 -5.67
N ARG A 151 15.29 18.54 -5.80
CA ARG A 151 16.16 18.27 -6.95
C ARG A 151 15.54 17.14 -7.76
N VAL A 152 15.17 17.43 -9.01
CA VAL A 152 14.57 16.44 -9.90
C VAL A 152 15.61 15.36 -10.25
N MET A 153 15.21 14.11 -10.08
CA MET A 153 15.96 12.91 -10.46
C MET A 153 15.47 12.39 -11.81
N LYS A 154 14.14 12.38 -12.01
CA LYS A 154 13.48 11.92 -13.23
C LYS A 154 12.22 12.75 -13.49
N VAL A 155 12.03 13.16 -14.73
CA VAL A 155 10.75 13.70 -15.20
C VAL A 155 10.01 12.55 -15.84
N PHE A 156 8.79 12.29 -15.38
CA PHE A 156 7.93 11.33 -16.06
C PHE A 156 7.44 11.96 -17.36
N GLU A 157 7.50 11.21 -18.44
CA GLU A 157 7.01 11.70 -19.72
C GLU A 157 5.52 12.03 -19.57
N LYS A 158 5.16 13.26 -19.91
CA LYS A 158 3.78 13.64 -20.07
C LYS A 158 3.26 12.84 -21.28
N ARG A 159 2.50 11.76 -21.01
CA ARG A 159 1.61 11.26 -22.05
C ARG A 159 0.73 12.47 -22.43
N ARG A 160 0.48 12.68 -23.72
CA ARG A 160 -0.69 13.44 -24.12
C ARG A 160 -1.83 12.81 -23.38
N GLU A 161 -2.45 13.55 -22.48
CA GLU A 161 -3.57 13.05 -21.68
C GLU A 161 -4.67 12.72 -22.65
N ALA A 162 -4.75 11.44 -23.06
CA ALA A 162 -5.89 10.96 -23.77
C ALA A 162 -7.06 11.06 -22.80
N VAL A 163 -8.07 11.84 -23.19
CA VAL A 163 -9.27 12.01 -22.37
C VAL A 163 -10.15 10.79 -22.58
N LEU A 164 -10.57 10.19 -21.47
CA LEU A 164 -11.57 9.14 -21.50
C LEU A 164 -12.95 9.77 -21.40
N GLY A 165 -13.85 9.40 -22.30
CA GLY A 165 -15.20 9.94 -22.29
C GLY A 165 -16.20 9.08 -23.05
N ILE A 166 -17.47 9.44 -22.91
CA ILE A 166 -18.60 8.80 -23.57
C ILE A 166 -18.88 9.52 -24.89
N PHE A 167 -18.92 8.77 -25.98
CA PHE A 167 -19.26 9.28 -27.28
C PHE A 167 -20.78 9.53 -27.35
N ARG A 168 -21.16 10.77 -27.56
CA ARG A 168 -22.56 11.23 -27.69
C ARG A 168 -22.84 11.71 -29.09
N VAL A 169 -23.99 11.30 -29.61
CA VAL A 169 -24.56 11.86 -30.86
C VAL A 169 -25.72 12.77 -30.47
N LEU A 170 -25.58 14.05 -30.73
CA LEU A 170 -26.60 15.05 -30.41
C LEU A 170 -27.73 15.06 -31.47
N GLN A 171 -28.86 15.72 -31.16
CA GLN A 171 -30.02 15.76 -32.03
C GLN A 171 -29.75 16.46 -33.40
N ASP A 172 -28.77 17.36 -33.44
CA ASP A 172 -28.29 18.04 -34.66
C ASP A 172 -27.31 17.19 -35.48
N GLY A 173 -27.03 15.94 -35.05
CA GLY A 173 -26.08 15.05 -35.71
C GLY A 173 -24.61 15.33 -35.37
N SER A 174 -24.30 16.29 -34.51
CA SER A 174 -22.94 16.58 -34.06
C SER A 174 -22.46 15.57 -33.00
N PHE A 175 -21.15 15.36 -32.95
CA PHE A 175 -20.54 14.42 -32.03
C PHE A 175 -19.88 15.15 -30.85
N ARG A 176 -20.09 14.63 -29.66
CA ARG A 176 -19.52 15.12 -28.41
C ARG A 176 -18.89 13.99 -27.62
N ILE A 177 -17.86 14.33 -26.88
CA ILE A 177 -17.34 13.47 -25.81
C ILE A 177 -17.72 14.10 -24.49
N GLU A 178 -18.44 13.35 -23.70
CA GLU A 178 -18.71 13.64 -22.29
C GLU A 178 -17.57 12.99 -21.46
N PRO A 179 -16.62 13.78 -20.91
CA PRO A 179 -15.51 13.21 -20.15
C PRO A 179 -16.01 12.45 -18.92
N VAL A 180 -15.35 11.32 -18.60
CA VAL A 180 -15.63 10.56 -17.36
C VAL A 180 -15.25 11.38 -16.12
N GLU A 181 -14.20 12.19 -16.22
CA GLU A 181 -13.80 13.10 -15.16
C GLU A 181 -14.69 14.36 -15.12
N ARG A 182 -15.41 14.54 -14.02
CA ARG A 182 -16.37 15.66 -13.81
C ARG A 182 -15.79 17.07 -13.95
N ARG A 183 -14.47 17.24 -13.91
CA ARG A 183 -13.79 18.56 -13.99
C ARG A 183 -13.36 18.94 -15.39
N GLN A 184 -13.48 18.06 -16.35
CA GLN A 184 -13.11 18.31 -17.74
C GLN A 184 -14.33 18.82 -18.53
N ALA A 185 -14.09 19.76 -19.45
CA ALA A 185 -15.13 20.26 -20.35
C ALA A 185 -15.43 19.22 -21.44
N GLU A 186 -16.68 19.20 -21.92
CA GLU A 186 -17.04 18.41 -23.12
C GLU A 186 -16.12 18.73 -24.29
N LEU A 187 -15.89 17.72 -25.15
CA LEU A 187 -15.05 17.85 -26.34
C LEU A 187 -15.89 17.65 -27.60
N ILE A 188 -15.57 18.39 -28.66
CA ILE A 188 -16.19 18.23 -29.96
C ILE A 188 -15.37 17.23 -30.78
N VAL A 189 -16.05 16.29 -31.44
CA VAL A 189 -15.43 15.37 -32.40
C VAL A 189 -16.00 15.63 -33.78
N GLU A 190 -15.14 15.82 -34.76
CA GLU A 190 -15.55 15.93 -36.16
C GLU A 190 -15.82 14.53 -36.74
N PRO A 191 -16.73 14.37 -37.72
CA PRO A 191 -17.09 13.06 -38.28
C PRO A 191 -15.90 12.23 -38.71
N ASP A 192 -14.90 12.84 -39.34
CA ASP A 192 -13.66 12.17 -39.79
C ASP A 192 -12.75 11.70 -38.63
N HIS A 193 -12.99 12.22 -37.44
CA HIS A 193 -12.24 11.87 -36.24
C HIS A 193 -13.01 10.95 -35.29
N ALA A 194 -14.17 10.44 -35.66
CA ALA A 194 -15.01 9.57 -34.81
C ALA A 194 -14.50 8.15 -34.71
N ASN A 195 -13.62 7.69 -35.60
CA ASN A 195 -13.01 6.35 -35.61
C ASN A 195 -14.03 5.19 -35.42
N GLY A 196 -15.23 5.32 -36.03
CA GLY A 196 -16.26 4.29 -35.95
C GLY A 196 -17.00 4.18 -34.60
N ALA A 197 -16.80 5.13 -33.67
CA ALA A 197 -17.50 5.18 -32.41
C ALA A 197 -19.01 5.37 -32.58
N LYS A 198 -19.78 4.70 -31.73
CA LYS A 198 -21.26 4.78 -31.69
C LYS A 198 -21.71 5.48 -30.43
N ALA A 199 -22.92 6.01 -30.45
CA ALA A 199 -23.53 6.64 -29.29
C ALA A 199 -23.54 5.68 -28.08
N GLY A 200 -22.97 6.14 -26.96
CA GLY A 200 -22.83 5.36 -25.74
C GLY A 200 -21.53 4.56 -25.63
N ASP A 201 -20.65 4.63 -26.62
CA ASP A 201 -19.33 3.99 -26.52
C ASP A 201 -18.41 4.81 -25.59
N LEU A 202 -17.66 4.08 -24.75
CA LEU A 202 -16.52 4.61 -24.05
C LEU A 202 -15.34 4.71 -25.04
N VAL A 203 -14.76 5.88 -25.14
CA VAL A 203 -13.69 6.17 -26.10
C VAL A 203 -12.52 6.88 -25.43
N GLU A 204 -11.34 6.57 -25.90
CA GLU A 204 -10.12 7.30 -25.61
C GLU A 204 -9.91 8.33 -26.73
N VAL A 205 -9.73 9.61 -26.36
CA VAL A 205 -9.58 10.70 -27.31
C VAL A 205 -8.35 11.55 -27.05
N ASP A 206 -7.69 12.00 -28.13
CA ASP A 206 -6.62 13.00 -28.07
C ASP A 206 -7.23 14.38 -28.29
N GLN A 207 -6.97 15.32 -27.39
CA GLN A 207 -7.37 16.70 -27.54
C GLN A 207 -6.45 17.40 -28.55
N ILE A 208 -6.99 17.76 -29.71
CA ILE A 208 -6.22 18.32 -30.83
C ILE A 208 -5.93 19.83 -30.64
N SER A 209 -6.88 20.59 -30.12
CA SER A 209 -6.69 22.00 -29.82
C SER A 209 -7.64 22.54 -28.76
N SER A 210 -7.15 23.47 -27.94
CA SER A 210 -7.99 24.34 -27.13
C SER A 210 -8.13 25.66 -27.88
N GLY A 211 -9.28 25.88 -28.57
CA GLY A 211 -9.60 27.17 -29.17
C GLY A 211 -9.70 28.24 -28.06
N ARG A 212 -9.39 29.50 -28.40
CA ARG A 212 -9.59 30.65 -27.48
C ARG A 212 -11.07 30.85 -27.09
N PHE A 213 -11.98 30.35 -27.92
CA PHE A 213 -13.43 30.40 -27.71
C PHE A 213 -14.06 29.10 -28.21
N GLY A 214 -14.94 28.49 -27.37
CA GLY A 214 -15.66 27.26 -27.69
C GLY A 214 -15.11 26.03 -26.99
N LEU A 215 -15.79 24.89 -27.15
CA LEU A 215 -15.36 23.60 -26.61
C LEU A 215 -14.12 23.11 -27.35
N PRO A 216 -13.18 22.46 -26.65
CA PRO A 216 -11.99 21.87 -27.27
C PRO A 216 -12.37 20.78 -28.28
N ARG A 217 -11.53 20.58 -29.32
CA ARG A 217 -11.71 19.55 -30.34
C ARG A 217 -10.89 18.32 -29.97
N ALA A 218 -11.42 17.15 -30.29
CA ALA A 218 -10.77 15.86 -30.01
C ALA A 218 -10.87 14.90 -31.18
N LYS A 219 -9.94 13.97 -31.23
CA LYS A 219 -9.94 12.82 -32.13
C LYS A 219 -10.04 11.53 -31.33
N VAL A 220 -10.95 10.64 -31.70
CA VAL A 220 -11.06 9.32 -31.12
C VAL A 220 -9.83 8.49 -31.52
N LEU A 221 -9.06 8.09 -30.52
CA LEU A 221 -7.90 7.22 -30.69
C LEU A 221 -8.34 5.75 -30.71
N THR A 222 -9.14 5.36 -29.73
CA THR A 222 -9.57 3.98 -29.52
C THR A 222 -11.02 3.95 -29.04
N VAL A 223 -11.80 3.04 -29.60
CA VAL A 223 -13.13 2.68 -29.09
C VAL A 223 -12.94 1.53 -28.13
N LEU A 224 -13.24 1.76 -26.84
CA LEU A 224 -13.04 0.80 -25.78
C LEU A 224 -14.25 -0.12 -25.58
N GLY A 225 -15.37 0.17 -26.25
CA GLY A 225 -16.61 -0.59 -26.23
C GLY A 225 -17.77 0.18 -25.60
N SER A 226 -18.95 -0.42 -25.56
CA SER A 226 -20.13 0.17 -24.93
C SER A 226 -19.90 0.42 -23.45
N LEU A 227 -20.35 1.56 -22.94
CA LEU A 227 -20.36 1.87 -21.51
C LEU A 227 -21.19 0.84 -20.69
N ALA A 228 -22.18 0.21 -21.34
CA ALA A 228 -22.92 -0.89 -20.76
C ALA A 228 -22.11 -2.18 -20.63
N SER A 229 -20.92 -2.25 -21.26
CA SER A 229 -20.01 -3.36 -21.06
C SER A 229 -19.15 -3.08 -19.82
N GLU A 230 -19.04 -4.02 -18.93
CA GLU A 230 -18.30 -3.91 -17.67
C GLU A 230 -16.79 -3.88 -17.84
N LYS A 231 -16.30 -4.31 -19.00
CA LYS A 231 -14.94 -4.04 -19.44
C LYS A 231 -14.63 -2.54 -19.48
N ALA A 232 -15.65 -1.68 -19.53
CA ALA A 232 -15.52 -0.24 -19.44
C ALA A 232 -15.10 0.22 -18.04
N ILE A 233 -15.59 -0.42 -16.98
CA ILE A 233 -15.34 0.01 -15.59
C ILE A 233 -13.86 -0.10 -15.22
N SER A 234 -13.24 -1.24 -15.49
CA SER A 234 -11.80 -1.40 -15.25
C SER A 234 -10.95 -0.50 -16.15
N MET A 235 -11.38 -0.27 -17.41
CA MET A 235 -10.68 0.66 -18.31
C MET A 235 -10.72 2.10 -17.79
N ILE A 236 -11.83 2.54 -17.21
CA ILE A 236 -11.90 3.85 -16.56
C ILE A 236 -10.87 3.97 -15.43
N ALA A 237 -10.78 2.97 -14.56
CA ALA A 237 -9.79 2.97 -13.47
C ALA A 237 -8.34 2.92 -14.00
N ILE A 238 -8.08 2.11 -15.05
CA ILE A 238 -6.77 2.03 -15.71
C ILE A 238 -6.34 3.42 -16.20
N HIS A 239 -7.23 4.16 -16.86
CA HIS A 239 -6.92 5.50 -17.37
C HIS A 239 -6.83 6.53 -16.23
N ALA A 240 -7.79 6.55 -15.29
CA ALA A 240 -7.80 7.51 -14.18
C ALA A 240 -6.55 7.42 -13.31
N HIS A 241 -5.98 6.24 -13.20
CA HIS A 241 -4.75 5.98 -12.42
C HIS A 241 -3.49 5.85 -13.27
N ASP A 242 -3.49 6.19 -14.56
CA ASP A 242 -2.32 6.06 -15.46
C ASP A 242 -1.67 4.66 -15.41
N ILE A 243 -2.45 3.59 -15.34
CA ILE A 243 -1.93 2.22 -15.33
C ILE A 243 -1.43 1.88 -16.74
N PRO A 244 -0.14 1.54 -16.93
CA PRO A 244 0.36 1.10 -18.23
C PRO A 244 -0.26 -0.25 -18.61
N HIS A 245 -1.14 -0.29 -19.62
CA HIS A 245 -1.88 -1.49 -20.00
C HIS A 245 -1.53 -2.05 -21.38
N ILE A 246 -0.87 -1.26 -22.22
CA ILE A 246 -0.37 -1.66 -23.54
C ILE A 246 1.14 -1.81 -23.47
N PHE A 247 1.66 -2.93 -23.95
CA PHE A 247 3.11 -3.14 -24.06
C PHE A 247 3.64 -2.46 -25.32
N PRO A 248 4.77 -1.75 -25.26
CA PRO A 248 5.48 -1.26 -26.43
C PRO A 248 5.91 -2.38 -27.37
N PRO A 249 5.98 -2.11 -28.69
CA PRO A 249 6.35 -3.14 -29.68
C PRO A 249 7.71 -3.83 -29.42
N GLU A 250 8.70 -3.06 -28.94
CA GLU A 250 10.03 -3.58 -28.59
C GLU A 250 9.99 -4.55 -27.41
N VAL A 251 9.06 -4.38 -26.47
CA VAL A 251 8.86 -5.26 -25.32
C VAL A 251 8.25 -6.60 -25.80
N ILE A 252 7.26 -6.51 -26.68
CA ILE A 252 6.62 -7.70 -27.29
C ILE A 252 7.66 -8.48 -28.13
N ALA A 253 8.43 -7.79 -28.97
CA ALA A 253 9.45 -8.40 -29.81
C ALA A 253 10.53 -9.14 -28.97
N GLU A 254 10.97 -8.54 -27.84
CA GLU A 254 11.92 -9.17 -26.91
C GLU A 254 11.28 -10.41 -26.25
N ALA A 255 10.03 -10.34 -25.81
CA ALA A 255 9.32 -11.47 -25.23
C ALA A 255 9.14 -12.64 -26.20
N GLU A 256 8.80 -12.37 -27.46
CA GLU A 256 8.64 -13.38 -28.50
C GLU A 256 9.99 -14.03 -28.91
N ALA A 257 11.08 -13.25 -28.87
CA ALA A 257 12.43 -13.74 -29.14
C ALA A 257 12.98 -14.63 -28.02
N ALA A 258 12.42 -14.57 -26.81
CA ALA A 258 12.87 -15.34 -25.66
C ALA A 258 12.75 -16.86 -25.92
N ARG A 259 13.76 -17.62 -25.50
CA ARG A 259 13.83 -19.08 -25.64
C ARG A 259 13.83 -19.73 -24.27
N PRO A 260 13.27 -20.96 -24.12
CA PRO A 260 13.34 -21.71 -22.89
C PRO A 260 14.76 -21.82 -22.35
N ALA A 261 14.92 -21.63 -21.05
CA ALA A 261 16.21 -21.79 -20.37
C ALA A 261 16.71 -23.24 -20.47
N THR A 262 18.00 -23.42 -20.49
CA THR A 262 18.67 -24.73 -20.53
C THR A 262 19.16 -25.15 -19.13
N MET A 263 19.62 -26.39 -19.01
CA MET A 263 20.29 -26.93 -17.81
C MET A 263 21.61 -26.27 -17.48
N ALA A 264 22.19 -25.48 -18.38
CA ALA A 264 23.51 -24.90 -18.19
C ALA A 264 23.56 -23.99 -16.96
N GLY A 265 24.47 -24.34 -16.02
CA GLY A 265 24.64 -23.57 -14.78
C GLY A 265 23.50 -23.76 -13.75
N ARG A 266 22.71 -24.81 -13.86
CA ARG A 266 21.58 -25.14 -12.97
C ARG A 266 21.75 -26.51 -12.34
N GLU A 267 21.32 -26.64 -11.10
CA GLU A 267 21.17 -27.92 -10.43
C GLU A 267 19.89 -28.62 -10.93
N ASP A 268 19.88 -29.93 -10.98
CA ASP A 268 18.72 -30.72 -11.43
C ASP A 268 17.80 -31.04 -10.24
N PHE A 269 16.63 -30.42 -10.21
CA PHE A 269 15.58 -30.68 -9.23
C PHE A 269 14.32 -31.28 -9.86
N ARG A 270 14.41 -31.84 -11.08
CA ARG A 270 13.26 -32.40 -11.79
C ARG A 270 12.67 -33.65 -11.16
N ASP A 271 13.48 -34.37 -10.38
CA ASP A 271 13.04 -35.56 -9.63
C ASP A 271 12.45 -35.24 -8.27
N LEU A 272 12.59 -33.98 -7.80
CA LEU A 272 11.95 -33.55 -6.56
C LEU A 272 10.48 -33.23 -6.85
N ALA A 273 9.57 -33.90 -6.14
CA ALA A 273 8.12 -33.74 -6.33
C ALA A 273 7.62 -32.37 -5.82
N LEU A 274 8.06 -31.31 -6.49
CA LEU A 274 7.58 -29.94 -6.27
C LEU A 274 6.18 -29.83 -6.89
N ILE A 275 5.26 -29.17 -6.20
CA ILE A 275 3.89 -28.90 -6.67
C ILE A 275 3.55 -27.42 -6.54
N THR A 276 2.68 -26.93 -7.42
CA THR A 276 2.09 -25.59 -7.26
C THR A 276 0.70 -25.71 -6.65
N ILE A 277 0.34 -24.77 -5.73
CA ILE A 277 -0.97 -24.70 -5.09
C ILE A 277 -1.46 -23.26 -5.18
N ASP A 278 -2.44 -22.97 -6.06
CA ASP A 278 -2.85 -21.65 -6.47
C ASP A 278 -4.38 -21.52 -6.53
N PRO A 279 -4.94 -20.31 -6.81
CA PRO A 279 -6.31 -20.21 -7.29
C PRO A 279 -6.56 -21.06 -8.52
N ALA A 280 -7.76 -21.63 -8.66
CA ALA A 280 -8.07 -22.57 -9.75
C ALA A 280 -7.88 -21.97 -11.16
N ASP A 281 -8.07 -20.66 -11.29
CA ASP A 281 -8.00 -19.85 -12.51
C ASP A 281 -6.62 -19.20 -12.75
N ALA A 282 -5.64 -19.42 -11.86
CA ALA A 282 -4.29 -18.90 -12.02
C ALA A 282 -3.59 -19.47 -13.25
N LYS A 283 -2.85 -18.58 -13.96
CA LYS A 283 -2.06 -18.91 -15.16
C LYS A 283 -0.56 -18.70 -14.95
N ASP A 284 -0.20 -17.82 -14.04
CA ASP A 284 1.14 -17.38 -13.68
C ASP A 284 1.56 -18.00 -12.33
N HIS A 285 2.09 -19.24 -12.41
CA HIS A 285 2.55 -19.96 -11.22
C HIS A 285 3.96 -19.51 -10.86
N ASP A 286 4.07 -18.62 -9.88
CA ASP A 286 5.34 -18.08 -9.37
C ASP A 286 6.11 -19.09 -8.52
N ASP A 287 5.42 -19.91 -7.72
CA ASP A 287 6.01 -20.75 -6.68
C ASP A 287 5.58 -22.22 -6.74
N ALA A 288 6.52 -23.09 -6.41
CA ALA A 288 6.28 -24.49 -6.17
C ALA A 288 6.94 -24.92 -4.86
N VAL A 289 6.29 -25.85 -4.17
CA VAL A 289 6.67 -26.25 -2.82
C VAL A 289 6.86 -27.75 -2.70
N HIS A 290 7.80 -28.14 -1.81
CA HIS A 290 8.01 -29.52 -1.40
C HIS A 290 8.43 -29.53 0.07
N ALA A 291 8.04 -30.55 0.83
CA ALA A 291 8.52 -30.77 2.18
C ALA A 291 8.80 -32.25 2.43
N ALA A 292 9.76 -32.51 3.30
CA ALA A 292 10.09 -33.83 3.81
C ALA A 292 10.46 -33.74 5.29
N PRO A 293 10.26 -34.81 6.09
CA PRO A 293 10.85 -34.90 7.41
C PRO A 293 12.38 -34.78 7.34
N ASP A 294 12.99 -34.10 8.30
CA ASP A 294 14.44 -34.09 8.42
C ASP A 294 14.91 -35.42 9.01
N THR A 295 15.85 -36.07 8.33
CA THR A 295 16.43 -37.34 8.78
C THR A 295 17.63 -37.16 9.67
N ASP A 296 18.05 -35.95 10.00
CA ASP A 296 19.16 -35.63 10.88
C ASP A 296 18.76 -35.95 12.33
N GLU A 297 19.48 -36.90 12.97
CA GLU A 297 19.26 -37.28 14.36
C GLU A 297 19.41 -36.09 15.34
N ALA A 298 20.15 -35.05 14.93
CA ALA A 298 20.29 -33.81 15.71
C ALA A 298 19.05 -32.89 15.64
N ASN A 299 18.10 -33.21 14.75
CA ASN A 299 16.87 -32.40 14.54
C ASN A 299 15.62 -33.30 14.58
N PRO A 300 15.33 -33.98 15.66
CA PRO A 300 14.20 -34.91 15.74
C PRO A 300 12.86 -34.17 15.57
N GLY A 301 12.02 -34.70 14.67
CA GLY A 301 10.73 -34.10 14.32
C GLY A 301 10.85 -32.80 13.49
N GLY A 302 12.03 -32.50 12.99
CA GLY A 302 12.28 -31.39 12.09
C GLY A 302 11.81 -31.66 10.66
N HIS A 303 11.81 -30.63 9.84
CA HIS A 303 11.37 -30.67 8.44
C HIS A 303 12.32 -29.91 7.54
N ILE A 304 12.48 -30.42 6.31
CA ILE A 304 13.14 -29.72 5.22
C ILE A 304 12.07 -29.24 4.27
N VAL A 305 11.98 -27.92 4.05
CA VAL A 305 11.05 -27.28 3.13
C VAL A 305 11.84 -26.72 1.96
N THR A 306 11.44 -27.03 0.74
CA THR A 306 11.98 -26.44 -0.49
C THR A 306 10.90 -25.59 -1.14
N VAL A 307 11.23 -24.33 -1.39
CA VAL A 307 10.40 -23.39 -2.14
C VAL A 307 11.16 -23.00 -3.40
N ALA A 308 10.61 -23.31 -4.56
CA ALA A 308 11.17 -22.97 -5.85
C ALA A 308 10.35 -21.84 -6.48
N ILE A 309 11.01 -20.75 -6.86
CA ILE A 309 10.40 -19.55 -7.44
C ILE A 309 10.86 -19.41 -8.89
N ALA A 310 9.93 -19.09 -9.78
CA ALA A 310 10.20 -18.86 -11.19
C ALA A 310 11.41 -17.92 -11.40
N ASP A 311 12.42 -18.35 -12.17
CA ASP A 311 13.62 -17.58 -12.43
C ASP A 311 13.38 -16.54 -13.53
N VAL A 312 12.62 -15.49 -13.21
CA VAL A 312 12.30 -14.39 -14.12
C VAL A 312 13.55 -13.65 -14.57
N ALA A 313 14.59 -13.59 -13.71
CA ALA A 313 15.86 -12.95 -14.04
C ALA A 313 16.56 -13.58 -15.24
N ALA A 314 16.31 -14.86 -15.53
CA ALA A 314 16.84 -15.54 -16.71
C ALA A 314 16.31 -14.97 -18.04
N TYR A 315 15.15 -14.31 -18.01
CA TYR A 315 14.48 -13.76 -19.20
C TYR A 315 14.46 -12.25 -19.22
N VAL A 316 14.32 -11.63 -18.06
CA VAL A 316 14.24 -10.17 -17.90
C VAL A 316 15.60 -9.64 -17.45
N THR A 317 16.44 -9.34 -18.43
CA THR A 317 17.81 -8.85 -18.20
C THR A 317 17.79 -7.37 -17.83
N GLU A 318 18.62 -6.95 -16.88
CA GLU A 318 18.71 -5.55 -16.45
C GLU A 318 18.97 -4.62 -17.65
N GLY A 319 18.18 -3.53 -17.73
CA GLY A 319 18.27 -2.53 -18.78
C GLY A 319 17.65 -2.94 -20.13
N SER A 320 17.10 -4.16 -20.28
CA SER A 320 16.38 -4.59 -21.48
C SER A 320 15.04 -3.85 -21.65
N ALA A 321 14.36 -4.02 -22.76
CA ALA A 321 13.04 -3.43 -22.97
C ALA A 321 12.01 -4.01 -21.97
N LEU A 322 12.06 -5.34 -21.73
CA LEU A 322 11.26 -6.03 -20.73
C LEU A 322 11.49 -5.45 -19.32
N ASP A 323 12.75 -5.24 -18.95
CA ASP A 323 13.12 -4.72 -17.63
C ASP A 323 12.64 -3.28 -17.39
N ARG A 324 12.85 -2.41 -18.39
CA ARG A 324 12.39 -1.01 -18.29
C ARG A 324 10.87 -0.91 -18.16
N GLU A 325 10.13 -1.72 -18.92
CA GLU A 325 8.66 -1.72 -18.84
C GLU A 325 8.17 -2.38 -17.55
N ALA A 326 8.82 -3.46 -17.07
CA ALA A 326 8.51 -4.07 -15.79
C ALA A 326 8.70 -3.09 -14.62
N LEU A 327 9.81 -2.33 -14.59
CA LEU A 327 10.03 -1.26 -13.61
C LEU A 327 8.97 -0.15 -13.69
N ARG A 328 8.57 0.24 -14.90
CA ARG A 328 7.54 1.26 -15.12
C ARG A 328 6.19 0.83 -14.58
N ARG A 329 5.83 -0.46 -14.76
CA ARG A 329 4.60 -1.05 -14.24
C ARG A 329 4.68 -1.30 -12.73
N GLY A 330 5.85 -1.71 -12.24
CA GLY A 330 6.13 -2.02 -10.83
C GLY A 330 5.53 -3.33 -10.35
N ASN A 331 4.29 -3.60 -10.72
CA ASN A 331 3.55 -4.83 -10.40
C ASN A 331 2.41 -5.09 -11.39
N SER A 332 1.90 -6.32 -11.41
CA SER A 332 0.62 -6.65 -12.06
C SER A 332 -0.56 -6.07 -11.29
N VAL A 333 -1.64 -5.71 -11.99
CA VAL A 333 -2.86 -5.15 -11.40
C VAL A 333 -4.03 -6.10 -11.69
N TYR A 334 -4.79 -6.45 -10.65
CA TYR A 334 -5.82 -7.48 -10.72
C TYR A 334 -7.22 -6.87 -10.59
N PHE A 335 -7.91 -6.73 -11.71
CA PHE A 335 -9.31 -6.31 -11.75
C PHE A 335 -10.22 -7.54 -11.76
N PRO A 336 -11.49 -7.41 -11.35
CA PRO A 336 -12.46 -8.52 -11.41
C PRO A 336 -12.68 -9.11 -12.81
N ASP A 337 -12.50 -8.30 -13.87
CA ASP A 337 -12.72 -8.66 -15.28
C ASP A 337 -11.43 -8.96 -16.05
N ARG A 338 -10.27 -8.53 -15.57
CA ARG A 338 -8.99 -8.69 -16.27
C ARG A 338 -7.78 -8.54 -15.34
N VAL A 339 -6.65 -9.00 -15.84
CA VAL A 339 -5.33 -8.71 -15.27
C VAL A 339 -4.58 -7.78 -16.22
N VAL A 340 -3.95 -6.73 -15.67
CA VAL A 340 -2.94 -5.92 -16.38
C VAL A 340 -1.58 -6.44 -15.91
N PRO A 341 -0.90 -7.31 -16.67
CA PRO A 341 0.29 -7.99 -16.18
C PRO A 341 1.52 -7.07 -16.22
N MET A 342 2.46 -7.30 -15.30
CA MET A 342 3.77 -6.64 -15.30
C MET A 342 4.62 -7.04 -16.50
N LEU A 343 4.54 -8.28 -16.92
CA LEU A 343 5.30 -8.87 -18.03
C LEU A 343 4.34 -9.40 -19.11
N PRO A 344 4.73 -9.40 -20.40
CA PRO A 344 3.93 -10.03 -21.46
C PRO A 344 3.61 -11.51 -21.16
N GLU A 345 2.45 -11.98 -21.63
CA GLU A 345 1.97 -13.34 -21.35
C GLU A 345 2.94 -14.46 -21.80
N ARG A 346 3.70 -14.23 -22.87
CA ARG A 346 4.77 -15.13 -23.30
C ARG A 346 5.81 -15.37 -22.20
N ILE A 347 6.08 -14.36 -21.38
CA ILE A 347 7.00 -14.47 -20.25
C ILE A 347 6.24 -14.96 -19.00
N SER A 348 5.16 -14.27 -18.61
CA SER A 348 4.47 -14.50 -17.34
C SER A 348 3.72 -15.84 -17.29
N ASN A 349 2.96 -16.16 -18.34
CA ASN A 349 2.07 -17.33 -18.35
C ASN A 349 2.70 -18.56 -19.01
N ASP A 350 3.83 -18.40 -19.73
CA ASP A 350 4.47 -19.48 -20.45
C ASP A 350 5.88 -19.77 -19.92
N LEU A 351 6.90 -18.96 -20.30
CA LEU A 351 8.31 -19.32 -20.03
C LEU A 351 8.65 -19.33 -18.53
N CYS A 352 8.06 -18.42 -17.73
CA CYS A 352 8.31 -18.34 -16.30
C CYS A 352 7.35 -19.19 -15.46
N SER A 353 6.09 -19.37 -15.89
CA SER A 353 5.09 -20.11 -15.11
C SER A 353 5.53 -21.54 -14.86
N LEU A 354 5.53 -21.98 -13.60
CA LEU A 354 5.97 -23.31 -13.16
C LEU A 354 4.89 -24.37 -13.50
N ARG A 355 4.69 -24.61 -14.80
CA ARG A 355 3.67 -25.50 -15.32
C ARG A 355 3.93 -26.98 -15.00
N GLU A 356 2.84 -27.70 -14.74
CA GLU A 356 2.87 -29.12 -14.48
C GLU A 356 3.50 -29.93 -15.65
N GLY A 357 4.44 -30.81 -15.34
CA GLY A 357 5.09 -31.72 -16.27
C GLY A 357 6.14 -31.09 -17.20
N GLU A 358 6.36 -29.76 -17.10
CA GLU A 358 7.29 -29.03 -17.95
C GLU A 358 8.56 -28.64 -17.19
N ASP A 359 9.72 -28.68 -17.88
CA ASP A 359 10.98 -28.18 -17.30
C ASP A 359 10.96 -26.68 -17.23
N ARG A 360 11.18 -26.12 -16.03
CA ARG A 360 11.18 -24.68 -15.77
C ARG A 360 12.38 -24.26 -14.94
N PRO A 361 13.02 -23.15 -15.31
CA PRO A 361 14.10 -22.57 -14.48
C PRO A 361 13.52 -21.95 -13.22
N ALA A 362 14.17 -22.20 -12.09
CA ALA A 362 13.74 -21.63 -10.81
C ALA A 362 14.94 -21.23 -9.96
N LEU A 363 14.71 -20.29 -9.04
CA LEU A 363 15.58 -19.98 -7.91
C LEU A 363 14.95 -20.58 -6.66
N ALA A 364 15.53 -21.67 -6.16
CA ALA A 364 14.99 -22.43 -5.05
C ALA A 364 15.69 -22.07 -3.74
N VAL A 365 14.94 -22.05 -2.65
CA VAL A 365 15.46 -22.01 -1.29
C VAL A 365 15.10 -23.29 -0.56
N ARG A 366 16.10 -23.96 0.00
CA ARG A 366 15.94 -25.13 0.89
C ARG A 366 16.15 -24.68 2.32
N MET A 367 15.17 -24.88 3.17
CA MET A 367 15.13 -24.42 4.55
C MET A 367 14.94 -25.61 5.47
N THR A 368 15.72 -25.69 6.55
CA THR A 368 15.59 -26.71 7.60
C THR A 368 14.97 -26.07 8.83
N PHE A 369 13.91 -26.67 9.34
CA PHE A 369 13.17 -26.22 10.52
C PHE A 369 13.23 -27.28 11.62
N ALA A 370 13.33 -26.81 12.87
CA ALA A 370 13.11 -27.63 14.03
C ALA A 370 11.62 -27.94 14.25
N ALA A 371 11.32 -28.91 15.10
CA ALA A 371 9.94 -29.28 15.42
C ALA A 371 9.07 -28.13 15.95
N ASP A 372 9.69 -27.13 16.61
CA ASP A 372 9.02 -25.92 17.12
C ASP A 372 8.79 -24.84 16.05
N GLY A 373 9.23 -25.08 14.80
CA GLY A 373 9.11 -24.15 13.68
C GLY A 373 10.23 -23.12 13.57
N ARG A 374 11.26 -23.19 14.38
CA ARG A 374 12.44 -22.35 14.30
C ARG A 374 13.30 -22.76 13.11
N LYS A 375 13.60 -21.83 12.19
CA LYS A 375 14.52 -22.07 11.07
C LYS A 375 15.94 -22.22 11.55
N LEU A 376 16.58 -23.34 11.24
CA LEU A 376 17.95 -23.68 11.65
C LEU A 376 18.96 -23.21 10.60
N ARG A 377 18.71 -23.51 9.33
CA ARG A 377 19.58 -23.16 8.20
C ARG A 377 18.79 -23.04 6.92
N HIS A 378 19.39 -22.43 5.93
CA HIS A 378 18.85 -22.38 4.56
C HIS A 378 19.97 -22.26 3.54
N SER A 379 19.68 -22.64 2.30
CA SER A 379 20.56 -22.47 1.14
C SER A 379 19.74 -22.13 -0.11
N PHE A 380 20.33 -21.31 -0.99
CA PHE A 380 19.73 -20.98 -2.29
C PHE A 380 20.39 -21.75 -3.41
N HIS A 381 19.61 -22.18 -4.38
CA HIS A 381 20.01 -23.00 -5.51
C HIS A 381 19.35 -22.47 -6.77
N ARG A 382 20.09 -22.33 -7.85
CA ARG A 382 19.53 -22.03 -9.17
C ARG A 382 19.32 -23.34 -9.91
N VAL A 383 18.09 -23.69 -10.18
CA VAL A 383 17.70 -25.06 -10.55
C VAL A 383 16.93 -25.12 -11.85
N MET A 384 16.90 -26.32 -12.45
CA MET A 384 15.85 -26.73 -13.35
C MET A 384 14.91 -27.65 -12.57
N MET A 385 13.63 -27.32 -12.53
CA MET A 385 12.62 -28.11 -11.86
C MET A 385 11.53 -28.55 -12.84
N ARG A 386 10.72 -29.53 -12.42
CA ARG A 386 9.50 -29.96 -13.09
C ARG A 386 8.41 -30.11 -12.07
N SER A 387 7.32 -29.34 -12.23
CA SER A 387 6.19 -29.43 -11.29
C SER A 387 5.49 -30.78 -11.47
N ALA A 388 5.38 -31.54 -10.36
CA ALA A 388 4.71 -32.84 -10.37
C ALA A 388 3.18 -32.72 -10.46
N ALA A 389 2.63 -31.61 -9.98
CA ALA A 389 1.19 -31.31 -10.09
C ALA A 389 0.90 -29.82 -9.93
N LYS A 390 -0.13 -29.34 -10.63
CA LYS A 390 -0.82 -28.08 -10.38
C LYS A 390 -2.10 -28.36 -9.60
N LEU A 391 -2.24 -27.85 -8.39
CA LEU A 391 -3.42 -28.02 -7.53
C LEU A 391 -4.08 -26.69 -7.25
N ALA A 392 -5.41 -26.72 -7.08
CA ALA A 392 -6.14 -25.60 -6.50
C ALA A 392 -6.13 -25.70 -4.96
N TYR A 393 -6.19 -24.56 -4.25
CA TYR A 393 -6.26 -24.52 -2.78
C TYR A 393 -7.35 -25.44 -2.21
N GLY A 394 -8.58 -25.36 -2.77
CA GLY A 394 -9.69 -26.21 -2.34
C GLY A 394 -9.46 -27.69 -2.62
N GLN A 395 -8.77 -28.02 -3.71
CA GLN A 395 -8.45 -29.39 -4.10
C GLN A 395 -7.41 -30.01 -3.13
N ALA A 396 -6.33 -29.28 -2.84
CA ALA A 396 -5.33 -29.73 -1.87
C ALA A 396 -5.90 -29.87 -0.45
N GLN A 397 -6.78 -28.92 -0.02
CA GLN A 397 -7.47 -28.99 1.26
C GLN A 397 -8.41 -30.19 1.34
N ALA A 398 -9.23 -30.43 0.29
CA ALA A 398 -10.16 -31.56 0.27
C ALA A 398 -9.44 -32.90 0.39
N ALA A 399 -8.27 -33.05 -0.25
CA ALA A 399 -7.46 -34.27 -0.15
C ALA A 399 -6.97 -34.53 1.28
N ILE A 400 -6.48 -33.51 1.95
CA ILE A 400 -5.99 -33.62 3.35
C ILE A 400 -7.14 -33.88 4.33
N ASP A 401 -8.33 -33.38 4.02
CA ASP A 401 -9.57 -33.61 4.79
C ASP A 401 -10.20 -34.98 4.53
N GLY A 402 -9.51 -35.89 3.82
CA GLY A 402 -9.94 -37.27 3.56
C GLY A 402 -10.82 -37.43 2.33
N ARG A 403 -10.85 -36.45 1.42
CA ARG A 403 -11.59 -36.49 0.15
C ARG A 403 -10.65 -36.29 -1.04
N PRO A 404 -9.64 -37.14 -1.22
CA PRO A 404 -8.73 -37.06 -2.37
C PRO A 404 -9.48 -37.39 -3.68
N ASP A 405 -9.07 -36.74 -4.76
CA ASP A 405 -9.49 -37.06 -6.14
C ASP A 405 -8.42 -37.88 -6.87
N ASP A 406 -8.65 -38.21 -8.14
CA ASP A 406 -7.73 -39.01 -8.96
C ASP A 406 -6.34 -38.35 -9.09
N LYS A 407 -6.24 -37.03 -8.99
CA LYS A 407 -5.00 -36.28 -9.08
C LYS A 407 -4.27 -36.20 -7.75
N THR A 408 -4.98 -35.97 -6.67
CA THR A 408 -4.41 -35.76 -5.35
C THR A 408 -4.19 -37.06 -4.59
N GLY A 409 -4.92 -38.13 -4.92
CA GLY A 409 -4.77 -39.43 -4.27
C GLY A 409 -3.34 -39.98 -4.33
N PRO A 410 -2.68 -40.03 -5.48
CA PRO A 410 -1.28 -40.48 -5.59
C PRO A 410 -0.28 -39.56 -4.86
N LEU A 411 -0.62 -38.28 -4.64
CA LEU A 411 0.25 -37.29 -4.02
C LEU A 411 0.04 -37.22 -2.51
N LEU A 412 -1.02 -37.82 -1.96
CA LEU A 412 -1.46 -37.61 -0.58
C LEU A 412 -0.39 -37.96 0.43
N ASP A 413 0.15 -39.17 0.36
CA ASP A 413 1.12 -39.65 1.37
C ASP A 413 2.53 -39.12 1.14
N ALA A 414 2.96 -39.05 -0.13
CA ALA A 414 4.33 -38.69 -0.49
C ALA A 414 4.59 -37.18 -0.52
N VAL A 415 3.57 -36.36 -0.75
CA VAL A 415 3.72 -34.92 -0.98
C VAL A 415 2.85 -34.09 -0.03
N LEU A 416 1.53 -34.31 -0.02
CA LEU A 416 0.61 -33.44 0.74
C LEU A 416 0.77 -33.60 2.26
N LYS A 417 0.79 -34.83 2.79
CA LYS A 417 0.99 -35.02 4.24
C LYS A 417 2.31 -34.46 4.75
N PRO A 418 3.47 -34.63 4.08
CA PRO A 418 4.71 -33.95 4.46
C PRO A 418 4.60 -32.44 4.45
N LEU A 419 3.92 -31.83 3.47
CA LEU A 419 3.68 -30.37 3.44
C LEU A 419 2.90 -29.90 4.65
N TRP A 420 1.80 -30.59 5.01
CA TRP A 420 1.00 -30.26 6.19
C TRP A 420 1.74 -30.52 7.50
N GLY A 421 2.59 -31.57 7.54
CA GLY A 421 3.49 -31.82 8.67
C GLY A 421 4.46 -30.67 8.92
N ALA A 422 5.11 -30.19 7.85
CA ALA A 422 5.97 -29.01 7.90
C ALA A 422 5.21 -27.75 8.30
N TYR A 423 4.02 -27.55 7.72
CA TYR A 423 3.15 -26.41 8.09
C TYR A 423 2.77 -26.44 9.57
N ALA A 424 2.48 -27.60 10.14
CA ALA A 424 2.17 -27.71 11.58
C ALA A 424 3.34 -27.26 12.46
N ALA A 425 4.59 -27.53 12.06
CA ALA A 425 5.78 -27.00 12.74
C ALA A 425 5.88 -25.48 12.59
N LEU A 426 5.74 -24.96 11.36
CA LEU A 426 5.81 -23.53 11.08
C LEU A 426 4.69 -22.73 11.74
N LYS A 427 3.49 -23.31 11.88
CA LYS A 427 2.38 -22.73 12.64
C LYS A 427 2.72 -22.51 14.11
N ARG A 428 3.48 -23.42 14.74
CA ARG A 428 4.03 -23.23 16.11
C ARG A 428 4.99 -22.04 16.14
N GLY A 429 5.91 -21.97 15.18
CA GLY A 429 6.84 -20.85 15.04
C GLY A 429 6.13 -19.50 14.80
N ARG A 430 5.06 -19.49 13.98
CA ARG A 430 4.21 -18.32 13.78
C ARG A 430 3.55 -17.87 15.08
N THR A 431 2.98 -18.82 15.84
CA THR A 431 2.36 -18.52 17.14
C THR A 431 3.37 -17.90 18.11
N ALA A 432 4.60 -18.45 18.18
CA ALA A 432 5.67 -17.89 19.00
C ALA A 432 6.17 -16.51 18.53
N ARG A 433 6.06 -16.22 17.24
CA ARG A 433 6.40 -14.93 16.66
C ARG A 433 5.38 -13.85 16.98
N GLU A 434 4.12 -14.19 17.22
CA GLU A 434 2.99 -13.28 17.51
C GLU A 434 2.85 -12.15 16.45
N PRO A 435 2.64 -12.43 15.16
CA PRO A 435 2.34 -11.40 14.17
C PRO A 435 1.01 -10.71 14.52
N LEU A 436 0.75 -9.54 13.95
CA LEU A 436 -0.54 -8.86 14.09
C LEU A 436 -1.63 -9.70 13.40
N GLU A 437 -2.64 -10.10 14.17
CA GLU A 437 -3.75 -10.95 13.70
C GLU A 437 -5.02 -10.10 13.52
N LEU A 438 -5.16 -9.47 12.35
CA LEU A 438 -6.39 -8.79 11.95
C LEU A 438 -7.30 -9.78 11.24
N ASP A 439 -8.55 -9.83 11.65
CA ASP A 439 -9.59 -10.64 11.02
C ASP A 439 -10.59 -9.72 10.30
N LEU A 440 -10.26 -9.37 9.07
CA LEU A 440 -11.09 -8.53 8.20
C LEU A 440 -11.41 -9.32 6.93
N PRO A 441 -12.71 -9.54 6.64
CA PRO A 441 -13.13 -10.31 5.48
C PRO A 441 -12.82 -9.55 4.18
N GLU A 442 -12.01 -10.14 3.30
CA GLU A 442 -11.84 -9.69 1.92
C GLU A 442 -12.97 -10.24 1.07
N ARG A 443 -13.64 -9.35 0.32
CA ARG A 443 -14.72 -9.75 -0.58
C ARG A 443 -14.20 -9.95 -1.99
N LYS A 444 -14.72 -10.98 -2.65
CA LYS A 444 -14.52 -11.20 -4.09
C LYS A 444 -15.81 -10.97 -4.84
N ILE A 445 -15.67 -10.40 -6.03
CA ILE A 445 -16.75 -10.21 -6.99
C ILE A 445 -16.62 -11.31 -8.05
N VAL A 446 -17.71 -12.01 -8.31
CA VAL A 446 -17.86 -12.92 -9.45
C VAL A 446 -18.69 -12.21 -10.50
N LEU A 447 -18.20 -12.21 -11.74
CA LEU A 447 -18.88 -11.64 -12.88
C LEU A 447 -19.54 -12.76 -13.69
N LYS A 448 -20.72 -12.48 -14.29
CA LYS A 448 -21.33 -13.30 -15.30
C LYS A 448 -20.55 -13.21 -16.63
N PRO A 449 -20.83 -14.03 -17.64
CA PRO A 449 -20.18 -13.93 -18.96
C PRO A 449 -20.45 -12.62 -19.71
N ASP A 450 -21.56 -11.96 -19.41
CA ASP A 450 -21.88 -10.61 -19.92
C ASP A 450 -21.13 -9.52 -19.17
N GLY A 451 -20.35 -9.94 -18.10
CA GLY A 451 -19.52 -9.18 -17.25
C GLY A 451 -20.27 -8.53 -16.07
N THR A 452 -21.68 -8.61 -15.94
CA THR A 452 -22.45 -8.07 -14.80
C THR A 452 -22.11 -8.83 -13.52
N VAL A 453 -22.17 -8.14 -12.39
CA VAL A 453 -21.91 -8.77 -11.10
C VAL A 453 -22.93 -9.90 -10.86
N ASP A 454 -22.42 -11.13 -10.78
CA ASP A 454 -23.23 -12.28 -10.39
C ASP A 454 -23.45 -12.27 -8.87
N ARG A 455 -22.35 -12.24 -8.14
CA ARG A 455 -22.37 -12.23 -6.66
C ARG A 455 -21.12 -11.60 -6.06
N VAL A 456 -21.30 -11.10 -4.85
CA VAL A 456 -20.22 -10.68 -3.95
C VAL A 456 -20.19 -11.66 -2.78
N PHE A 457 -19.02 -12.21 -2.46
CA PHE A 457 -18.86 -13.17 -1.38
C PHE A 457 -17.53 -13.04 -0.66
N VAL A 458 -17.45 -13.55 0.56
CA VAL A 458 -16.19 -13.68 1.30
C VAL A 458 -15.68 -15.09 1.11
N PRO A 459 -14.52 -15.29 0.45
CA PRO A 459 -13.94 -16.62 0.27
C PRO A 459 -13.47 -17.18 1.63
N GLU A 460 -13.66 -18.48 1.81
CA GLU A 460 -13.14 -19.17 2.98
C GLU A 460 -11.62 -19.21 2.93
N ARG A 461 -10.97 -18.90 4.05
CA ARG A 461 -9.52 -18.95 4.19
C ARG A 461 -9.09 -20.32 4.72
N LEU A 462 -8.81 -21.24 3.82
CA LEU A 462 -8.40 -22.62 4.10
C LEU A 462 -6.99 -22.71 4.71
N ASP A 463 -6.67 -23.81 5.36
CA ASP A 463 -5.31 -24.08 5.85
C ASP A 463 -4.30 -24.21 4.70
N ALA A 464 -4.72 -24.67 3.52
CA ALA A 464 -3.90 -24.65 2.31
C ALA A 464 -3.37 -23.25 1.95
N HIS A 465 -4.18 -22.19 2.10
CA HIS A 465 -3.74 -20.80 1.90
C HIS A 465 -2.70 -20.39 2.95
N LYS A 466 -2.93 -20.74 4.22
CA LYS A 466 -2.02 -20.40 5.33
C LYS A 466 -0.69 -21.14 5.23
N LEU A 467 -0.71 -22.37 4.73
CA LEU A 467 0.48 -23.17 4.47
C LEU A 467 1.40 -22.48 3.45
N ILE A 468 0.86 -22.14 2.30
CA ILE A 468 1.61 -21.42 1.24
C ILE A 468 2.09 -20.07 1.76
N GLU A 469 1.21 -19.30 2.41
CA GLU A 469 1.59 -18.01 3.01
C GLU A 469 2.80 -18.13 3.95
N GLU A 470 2.80 -19.09 4.89
CA GLU A 470 3.89 -19.22 5.84
C GLU A 470 5.18 -19.72 5.17
N PHE A 471 5.08 -20.62 4.18
CA PHE A 471 6.25 -21.03 3.39
C PHE A 471 6.86 -19.86 2.64
N MET A 472 6.04 -19.00 2.02
CA MET A 472 6.48 -17.80 1.32
C MET A 472 7.08 -16.77 2.29
N ILE A 473 6.50 -16.57 3.47
CA ILE A 473 7.08 -15.71 4.51
C ILE A 473 8.48 -16.17 4.88
N GLN A 474 8.69 -17.48 5.11
CA GLN A 474 9.99 -18.01 5.49
C GLN A 474 11.03 -17.92 4.36
N ALA A 475 10.61 -18.12 3.10
CA ALA A 475 11.46 -17.91 1.92
C ALA A 475 11.89 -16.45 1.77
N ASN A 476 10.95 -15.51 1.95
CA ASN A 476 11.21 -14.07 1.95
C ASN A 476 12.18 -13.65 3.07
N VAL A 477 12.03 -14.20 4.26
CA VAL A 477 12.97 -14.00 5.39
C VAL A 477 14.35 -14.55 5.05
N ALA A 478 14.44 -15.76 4.46
CA ALA A 478 15.71 -16.38 4.08
C ALA A 478 16.47 -15.52 3.05
N ALA A 479 15.77 -14.95 2.07
CA ALA A 479 16.36 -14.05 1.09
C ALA A 479 16.98 -12.80 1.75
N ALA A 480 16.21 -12.14 2.63
CA ALA A 480 16.69 -10.97 3.35
C ALA A 480 17.89 -11.31 4.28
N GLU A 481 17.85 -12.45 4.97
CA GLU A 481 18.93 -12.90 5.84
C GLU A 481 20.22 -13.16 5.05
N THR A 482 20.13 -13.80 3.88
CA THR A 482 21.29 -14.12 3.06
C THR A 482 21.98 -12.85 2.55
N LEU A 483 21.23 -11.89 2.01
CA LEU A 483 21.78 -10.65 1.50
C LEU A 483 22.35 -9.77 2.62
N GLU A 484 21.66 -9.68 3.75
CA GLU A 484 22.14 -8.91 4.90
C GLU A 484 23.40 -9.51 5.52
N ALA A 485 23.50 -10.84 5.64
CA ALA A 485 24.71 -11.53 6.11
C ALA A 485 25.92 -11.27 5.23
N LYS A 486 25.71 -11.13 3.92
CA LYS A 486 26.75 -10.77 2.93
C LYS A 486 27.00 -9.26 2.85
N ARG A 487 26.24 -8.43 3.61
CA ARG A 487 26.31 -6.96 3.61
C ARG A 487 26.07 -6.33 2.25
N LEU A 488 25.24 -6.95 1.45
CA LEU A 488 24.85 -6.45 0.14
C LEU A 488 23.56 -5.62 0.23
N PRO A 489 23.42 -4.58 -0.60
CA PRO A 489 22.21 -3.79 -0.65
C PRO A 489 21.07 -4.60 -1.25
N LEU A 490 19.87 -4.38 -0.75
CA LEU A 490 18.64 -5.01 -1.23
C LEU A 490 17.44 -4.09 -1.01
N ILE A 491 16.33 -4.40 -1.65
CA ILE A 491 15.05 -3.76 -1.37
C ILE A 491 14.30 -4.62 -0.34
N TYR A 492 14.12 -4.05 0.85
CA TYR A 492 13.27 -4.66 1.89
C TYR A 492 11.79 -4.30 1.66
N ARG A 493 10.90 -5.17 2.12
CA ARG A 493 9.51 -4.83 2.40
C ARG A 493 9.41 -4.45 3.85
N VAL A 494 9.29 -3.17 4.13
CA VAL A 494 9.29 -2.63 5.48
C VAL A 494 7.89 -2.19 5.90
N HIS A 495 7.59 -2.38 7.19
CA HIS A 495 6.35 -1.92 7.80
C HIS A 495 6.68 -1.35 9.18
N ASP A 496 6.55 -0.04 9.32
CA ASP A 496 6.82 0.63 10.59
C ASP A 496 5.69 0.42 11.59
N ALA A 497 5.99 0.59 12.87
CA ALA A 497 4.95 0.64 13.90
C ALA A 497 4.04 1.86 13.66
N PRO A 498 2.79 1.83 14.16
CA PRO A 498 1.91 3.01 14.13
C PRO A 498 2.60 4.24 14.71
N SER A 499 2.38 5.42 14.09
CA SER A 499 2.88 6.67 14.63
C SER A 499 2.32 6.95 16.02
N LEU A 500 3.01 7.73 16.83
CA LEU A 500 2.56 8.05 18.19
C LEU A 500 1.20 8.75 18.20
N ALA A 501 0.94 9.62 17.22
CA ALA A 501 -0.37 10.26 17.07
C ALA A 501 -1.47 9.22 16.82
N LYS A 502 -1.25 8.27 15.91
CA LYS A 502 -2.21 7.17 15.65
C LYS A 502 -2.38 6.25 16.87
N GLN A 503 -1.29 6.00 17.62
CA GLN A 503 -1.38 5.22 18.86
C GLN A 503 -2.21 5.93 19.93
N GLU A 504 -2.08 7.26 20.07
CA GLU A 504 -2.87 8.02 21.05
C GLU A 504 -4.34 8.09 20.65
N SER A 505 -4.65 8.40 19.37
CA SER A 505 -6.02 8.37 18.87
C SER A 505 -6.67 6.99 19.04
N LEU A 506 -5.93 5.90 18.78
CA LEU A 506 -6.42 4.54 19.03
C LEU A 506 -6.67 4.30 20.52
N ARG A 507 -5.80 4.78 21.39
CA ARG A 507 -5.93 4.63 22.85
C ARG A 507 -7.16 5.38 23.38
N GLU A 508 -7.36 6.61 22.95
CA GLU A 508 -8.54 7.42 23.29
C GLU A 508 -9.82 6.71 22.84
N PHE A 509 -9.84 6.21 21.62
CA PHE A 509 -10.97 5.45 21.10
C PHE A 509 -11.23 4.17 21.91
N LEU A 510 -10.21 3.34 22.13
CA LEU A 510 -10.34 2.10 22.90
C LEU A 510 -10.81 2.34 24.36
N ALA A 511 -10.43 3.49 24.93
CA ALA A 511 -10.88 3.89 26.27
C ALA A 511 -12.40 4.10 26.31
N THR A 512 -13.04 4.57 25.23
CA THR A 512 -14.51 4.69 25.14
C THR A 512 -15.23 3.35 25.23
N LEU A 513 -14.53 2.27 24.80
CA LEU A 513 -15.01 0.88 24.86
C LEU A 513 -14.54 0.15 26.13
N SER A 514 -13.91 0.84 27.09
CA SER A 514 -13.30 0.23 28.29
C SER A 514 -12.19 -0.79 27.97
N LEU A 515 -11.50 -0.63 26.85
CA LEU A 515 -10.39 -1.46 26.39
C LEU A 515 -9.06 -0.70 26.58
N PRO A 516 -8.27 -1.00 27.64
CA PRO A 516 -7.05 -0.27 27.90
C PRO A 516 -5.93 -0.68 26.94
N LEU A 517 -5.30 0.29 26.28
CA LEU A 517 -4.03 0.13 25.58
C LEU A 517 -2.92 0.81 26.41
N ALA A 518 -1.88 0.06 26.74
CA ALA A 518 -0.81 0.51 27.64
C ALA A 518 -0.16 1.85 27.17
N ARG A 519 0.11 2.73 28.13
CA ARG A 519 0.88 3.97 27.91
C ARG A 519 2.36 3.69 28.15
N GLY A 520 3.19 4.17 27.22
CA GLY A 520 4.65 4.06 27.35
C GLY A 520 5.20 2.70 26.89
N GLY A 521 6.40 2.73 26.30
CA GLY A 521 7.03 1.55 25.70
C GLY A 521 6.79 1.45 24.20
N GLN A 522 7.62 0.63 23.55
CA GLN A 522 7.43 0.31 22.14
C GLN A 522 6.29 -0.69 22.03
N LEU A 523 5.16 -0.30 21.43
CA LEU A 523 4.06 -1.22 21.13
C LEU A 523 4.57 -2.35 20.23
N LYS A 524 4.12 -3.57 20.52
CA LYS A 524 4.37 -4.75 19.71
C LYS A 524 3.06 -5.24 19.12
N PRO A 525 3.09 -6.05 18.06
CA PRO A 525 1.87 -6.67 17.53
C PRO A 525 1.05 -7.41 18.59
N SER A 526 1.71 -8.10 19.54
CA SER A 526 1.04 -8.78 20.65
C SER A 526 0.21 -7.85 21.56
N SER A 527 0.55 -6.56 21.65
CA SER A 527 -0.26 -5.59 22.38
C SER A 527 -1.63 -5.38 21.73
N PHE A 528 -1.68 -5.38 20.40
CA PHE A 528 -2.93 -5.30 19.62
C PHE A 528 -3.67 -6.64 19.65
N ASN A 529 -2.97 -7.77 19.49
CA ASN A 529 -3.57 -9.10 19.57
C ASN A 529 -4.29 -9.34 20.90
N GLY A 530 -3.73 -8.82 22.01
CA GLY A 530 -4.37 -8.88 23.31
C GLY A 530 -5.71 -8.12 23.38
N ILE A 531 -5.86 -7.02 22.60
CA ILE A 531 -7.12 -6.28 22.50
C ILE A 531 -8.09 -7.03 21.58
N LEU A 532 -7.62 -7.46 20.39
CA LEU A 532 -8.42 -8.20 19.41
C LEU A 532 -9.00 -9.48 20.03
N SER A 533 -8.22 -10.20 20.82
CA SER A 533 -8.69 -11.42 21.53
C SER A 533 -9.81 -11.15 22.53
N ARG A 534 -9.80 -9.97 23.20
CA ARG A 534 -10.84 -9.60 24.19
C ARG A 534 -12.18 -9.29 23.56
N VAL A 535 -12.19 -8.82 22.31
CA VAL A 535 -13.40 -8.44 21.59
C VAL A 535 -13.91 -9.53 20.68
N LYS A 536 -13.20 -10.63 20.56
CA LYS A 536 -13.57 -11.73 19.68
C LYS A 536 -14.95 -12.29 20.04
N GLY A 537 -15.84 -12.39 19.04
CA GLY A 537 -17.22 -12.83 19.20
C GLY A 537 -18.15 -11.76 19.81
N SER A 538 -17.69 -10.53 20.03
CA SER A 538 -18.54 -9.43 20.51
C SER A 538 -19.05 -8.54 19.38
N ASP A 539 -20.06 -7.73 19.66
CA ASP A 539 -20.66 -6.78 18.69
C ASP A 539 -19.65 -5.72 18.21
N VAL A 540 -18.57 -5.49 18.97
CA VAL A 540 -17.53 -4.51 18.65
C VAL A 540 -16.28 -5.12 17.96
N GLU A 541 -16.28 -6.42 17.69
CA GLU A 541 -15.13 -7.11 17.10
C GLU A 541 -14.69 -6.48 15.77
N ILE A 542 -15.61 -6.33 14.82
CA ILE A 542 -15.34 -5.77 13.49
C ILE A 542 -14.83 -4.33 13.63
N LEU A 543 -15.48 -3.54 14.49
CA LEU A 543 -15.07 -2.17 14.76
C LEU A 543 -13.63 -2.07 15.24
N VAL A 544 -13.27 -2.86 16.26
CA VAL A 544 -11.93 -2.80 16.85
C VAL A 544 -10.89 -3.25 15.83
N ASN A 545 -11.18 -4.30 15.04
CA ASN A 545 -10.31 -4.72 13.94
C ASN A 545 -10.10 -3.60 12.91
N GLU A 546 -11.17 -2.90 12.47
CA GLU A 546 -11.07 -1.79 11.51
C GLU A 546 -10.27 -0.61 12.07
N VAL A 547 -10.49 -0.21 13.33
CA VAL A 547 -9.76 0.91 13.93
C VAL A 547 -8.31 0.55 14.18
N VAL A 548 -8.01 -0.67 14.59
CA VAL A 548 -6.63 -1.17 14.70
C VAL A 548 -5.95 -1.18 13.34
N LEU A 549 -6.62 -1.63 12.26
CA LEU A 549 -6.08 -1.57 10.89
C LEU A 549 -5.75 -0.13 10.48
N ARG A 550 -6.68 0.81 10.67
CA ARG A 550 -6.50 2.23 10.30
C ARG A 550 -5.35 2.89 11.07
N SER A 551 -5.08 2.42 12.28
CA SER A 551 -3.95 2.92 13.07
C SER A 551 -2.59 2.48 12.51
N GLN A 552 -2.52 1.41 11.70
CA GLN A 552 -1.27 0.89 11.17
C GLN A 552 -0.63 1.85 10.17
N SER A 553 0.69 1.76 10.06
CA SER A 553 1.43 2.37 8.96
C SER A 553 1.28 1.55 7.68
N GLN A 554 1.46 2.17 6.54
CA GLN A 554 1.48 1.43 5.27
C GLN A 554 2.85 0.76 5.08
N ALA A 555 2.87 -0.50 4.65
CA ALA A 555 4.10 -1.16 4.24
C ALA A 555 4.62 -0.55 2.91
N ILE A 556 5.92 -0.36 2.80
CA ILE A 556 6.59 0.20 1.62
C ILE A 556 7.84 -0.61 1.26
N TYR A 557 8.37 -0.37 0.08
CA TYR A 557 9.70 -0.85 -0.30
C TYR A 557 10.75 0.19 0.07
N ALA A 558 11.86 -0.26 0.63
CA ALA A 558 12.99 0.60 1.00
C ALA A 558 14.31 -0.19 1.04
N PRO A 559 15.45 0.43 0.68
CA PRO A 559 16.76 -0.21 0.85
C PRO A 559 17.23 -0.20 2.31
N GLU A 560 16.61 0.56 3.18
CA GLU A 560 16.90 0.60 4.60
C GLU A 560 15.97 -0.32 5.40
N ASN A 561 16.55 -1.20 6.21
CA ASN A 561 15.80 -2.15 7.03
C ASN A 561 15.31 -1.50 8.33
N ILE A 562 13.99 -1.40 8.49
CA ILE A 562 13.32 -1.03 9.75
C ILE A 562 12.52 -2.19 10.37
N GLY A 563 12.54 -3.35 9.72
CA GLY A 563 11.72 -4.49 10.07
C GLY A 563 10.32 -4.44 9.47
N HIS A 564 9.52 -5.44 9.78
CA HIS A 564 8.12 -5.52 9.38
C HIS A 564 7.24 -5.71 10.61
N PHE A 565 6.65 -4.62 11.08
CA PHE A 565 5.87 -4.59 12.31
C PHE A 565 4.72 -5.60 12.29
N GLY A 566 3.85 -5.56 11.27
CA GLY A 566 2.68 -6.44 11.20
C GLY A 566 3.03 -7.93 11.21
N LEU A 567 4.12 -8.34 10.54
CA LEU A 567 4.61 -9.72 10.57
C LEU A 567 5.46 -10.04 11.80
N ASN A 568 5.80 -9.06 12.62
CA ASN A 568 6.74 -9.15 13.74
C ASN A 568 8.09 -9.75 13.33
N LEU A 569 8.63 -9.28 12.20
CA LEU A 569 9.89 -9.74 11.61
C LEU A 569 10.95 -8.64 11.66
N ARG A 570 12.18 -9.02 11.97
CA ARG A 570 13.31 -8.08 12.02
C ARG A 570 13.82 -7.69 10.63
N ARG A 571 13.60 -8.54 9.63
CA ARG A 571 14.00 -8.35 8.24
C ARG A 571 13.04 -9.12 7.35
N TYR A 572 12.67 -8.50 6.26
CA TYR A 572 11.72 -9.08 5.32
C TYR A 572 11.93 -8.45 3.94
N ALA A 573 12.03 -9.27 2.91
CA ALA A 573 12.13 -8.83 1.53
C ALA A 573 11.21 -9.71 0.67
N HIS A 574 10.59 -9.14 -0.34
CA HIS A 574 9.80 -9.92 -1.28
C HIS A 574 10.72 -10.66 -2.26
N PHE A 575 10.52 -11.97 -2.36
CA PHE A 575 11.30 -12.89 -3.20
C PHE A 575 10.43 -13.83 -4.00
N THR A 576 9.19 -14.09 -3.56
CA THR A 576 8.38 -15.24 -3.94
C THR A 576 7.43 -15.00 -5.11
N SER A 577 7.40 -13.79 -5.72
CA SER A 577 6.50 -13.52 -6.86
C SER A 577 7.11 -12.57 -7.90
N PRO A 578 8.22 -12.94 -8.56
CA PRO A 578 8.92 -12.09 -9.53
C PRO A 578 8.17 -11.92 -10.86
N ILE A 579 7.20 -12.77 -11.19
CA ILE A 579 6.36 -12.61 -12.38
C ILE A 579 5.48 -11.36 -12.26
N ARG A 580 5.03 -11.05 -11.05
CA ARG A 580 4.05 -9.98 -10.80
C ARG A 580 4.55 -8.83 -9.93
N ARG A 581 5.77 -8.87 -9.38
CA ARG A 581 6.36 -7.78 -8.59
C ARG A 581 7.82 -7.54 -8.97
N TYR A 582 8.12 -6.32 -9.35
CA TYR A 582 9.49 -5.93 -9.73
C TYR A 582 10.48 -5.98 -8.53
N ALA A 583 10.00 -5.76 -7.31
CA ALA A 583 10.82 -5.89 -6.10
C ALA A 583 11.47 -7.27 -5.99
N ASP A 584 10.69 -8.32 -6.25
CA ASP A 584 11.14 -9.71 -6.18
C ASP A 584 12.21 -10.00 -7.24
N LEU A 585 12.06 -9.48 -8.46
CA LEU A 585 13.05 -9.59 -9.52
C LEU A 585 14.38 -8.95 -9.11
N VAL A 586 14.37 -7.78 -8.47
CA VAL A 586 15.58 -7.12 -7.96
C VAL A 586 16.25 -7.97 -6.88
N VAL A 587 15.46 -8.57 -5.96
CA VAL A 587 15.99 -9.46 -4.92
C VAL A 587 16.57 -10.75 -5.53
N HIS A 588 15.96 -11.32 -6.58
CA HIS A 588 16.51 -12.44 -7.33
C HIS A 588 17.89 -12.11 -7.91
N ARG A 589 18.02 -10.98 -8.60
CA ARG A 589 19.31 -10.51 -9.15
C ARG A 589 20.35 -10.32 -8.05
N ALA A 590 19.96 -9.76 -6.92
CA ALA A 590 20.86 -9.58 -5.78
C ALA A 590 21.37 -10.93 -5.24
N LEU A 591 20.49 -11.94 -5.11
CA LEU A 591 20.86 -13.30 -4.68
C LEU A 591 21.76 -14.01 -5.70
N ILE A 592 21.46 -13.89 -7.00
CA ILE A 592 22.25 -14.49 -8.08
C ILE A 592 23.68 -13.92 -8.04
N GLY A 593 23.84 -12.62 -7.92
CA GLY A 593 25.14 -11.98 -7.77
C GLY A 593 25.86 -12.35 -6.49
N ALA A 594 25.15 -12.27 -5.36
CA ALA A 594 25.68 -12.56 -4.01
C ALA A 594 26.23 -13.98 -3.85
N LEU A 595 25.60 -14.94 -4.50
CA LEU A 595 25.90 -16.37 -4.38
C LEU A 595 26.65 -16.93 -5.60
N SER A 596 26.98 -16.07 -6.58
CA SER A 596 27.66 -16.48 -7.84
C SER A 596 26.86 -17.55 -8.61
N LEU A 597 25.53 -17.46 -8.62
CA LEU A 597 24.65 -18.41 -9.28
C LEU A 597 24.45 -18.14 -10.78
N GLY A 598 25.06 -17.10 -11.31
CA GLY A 598 24.99 -16.70 -12.72
C GLY A 598 25.69 -15.38 -12.98
N LYS A 599 25.63 -14.92 -14.23
CA LYS A 599 26.23 -13.63 -14.66
C LYS A 599 25.21 -12.48 -14.72
N ASP A 600 23.96 -12.80 -14.52
CA ASP A 600 22.77 -11.94 -14.57
C ASP A 600 22.34 -11.43 -13.16
N GLY A 601 23.32 -11.33 -12.26
CA GLY A 601 23.14 -10.69 -10.95
C GLY A 601 22.98 -9.18 -11.06
N ILE A 602 22.61 -8.56 -9.93
CA ILE A 602 22.44 -7.10 -9.83
C ILE A 602 23.72 -6.37 -10.19
N SER A 603 23.63 -5.31 -11.01
CA SER A 603 24.76 -4.47 -11.35
C SER A 603 25.00 -3.38 -10.30
N ARG A 604 26.20 -2.77 -10.31
CA ARG A 604 26.51 -1.60 -9.46
C ARG A 604 25.62 -0.40 -9.77
N ASP A 605 25.21 -0.24 -11.02
CA ASP A 605 24.34 0.85 -11.44
C ASP A 605 22.92 0.65 -10.87
N GLN A 606 22.40 -0.58 -10.90
CA GLN A 606 21.11 -0.90 -10.27
C GLN A 606 21.19 -0.78 -8.73
N GLU A 607 22.29 -1.24 -8.11
CA GLU A 607 22.52 -1.05 -6.67
C GLU A 607 22.49 0.44 -6.27
N ALA A 608 23.12 1.31 -7.04
CA ALA A 608 23.14 2.75 -6.78
C ALA A 608 21.76 3.41 -6.91
N ARG A 609 20.81 2.76 -7.58
CA ARG A 609 19.44 3.26 -7.83
C ARG A 609 18.36 2.60 -6.97
N LEU A 610 18.72 1.80 -5.98
CA LEU A 610 17.72 1.09 -5.16
C LEU A 610 16.72 2.02 -4.45
N ASP A 611 17.13 3.21 -4.01
CA ASP A 611 16.21 4.23 -3.44
C ASP A 611 15.19 4.71 -4.48
N GLU A 612 15.63 4.98 -5.71
CA GLU A 612 14.76 5.36 -6.82
C GLU A 612 13.79 4.25 -7.16
N ILE A 613 14.29 3.02 -7.33
CA ILE A 613 13.48 1.84 -7.65
C ILE A 613 12.44 1.59 -6.57
N ALA A 614 12.82 1.61 -5.29
CA ALA A 614 11.93 1.39 -4.18
C ALA A 614 10.79 2.44 -4.13
N ALA A 615 11.09 3.71 -4.38
CA ALA A 615 10.09 4.77 -4.45
C ALA A 615 9.13 4.56 -5.62
N LEU A 616 9.64 4.21 -6.81
CA LEU A 616 8.82 3.97 -8.01
C LEU A 616 7.85 2.79 -7.83
N ILE A 617 8.35 1.64 -7.34
CA ILE A 617 7.51 0.45 -7.19
C ILE A 617 6.52 0.59 -6.03
N SER A 618 6.85 1.35 -4.97
CA SER A 618 5.90 1.67 -3.90
C SER A 618 4.77 2.58 -4.41
N ALA A 619 5.09 3.57 -5.25
CA ALA A 619 4.08 4.40 -5.89
C ALA A 619 3.21 3.60 -6.88
N ALA A 620 3.80 2.69 -7.66
CA ALA A 620 3.07 1.81 -8.57
C ALA A 620 2.09 0.90 -7.81
N GLU A 621 2.52 0.31 -6.69
CA GLU A 621 1.68 -0.54 -5.84
C GLU A 621 0.46 0.22 -5.28
N ARG A 622 0.67 1.43 -4.73
CA ARG A 622 -0.44 2.26 -4.23
C ARG A 622 -1.43 2.63 -5.33
N ARG A 623 -0.92 3.00 -6.50
CA ARG A 623 -1.72 3.31 -7.68
C ARG A 623 -2.55 2.09 -8.12
N ALA A 624 -1.96 0.90 -8.14
CA ALA A 624 -2.65 -0.35 -8.45
C ALA A 624 -3.79 -0.63 -7.44
N MET A 625 -3.50 -0.56 -6.14
CA MET A 625 -4.49 -0.75 -5.08
C MET A 625 -5.66 0.24 -5.17
N ALA A 626 -5.37 1.52 -5.50
CA ALA A 626 -6.40 2.53 -5.67
C ALA A 626 -7.31 2.21 -6.88
N ALA A 627 -6.72 1.80 -8.00
CA ALA A 627 -7.47 1.43 -9.20
C ALA A 627 -8.32 0.17 -9.01
N GLU A 628 -7.77 -0.86 -8.35
CA GLU A 628 -8.48 -2.10 -8.02
C GLU A 628 -9.70 -1.81 -7.12
N ARG A 629 -9.51 -1.02 -6.04
CA ARG A 629 -10.58 -0.64 -5.12
C ARG A 629 -11.66 0.17 -5.83
N GLU A 630 -11.28 1.18 -6.59
CA GLU A 630 -12.22 2.02 -7.33
C GLU A 630 -13.05 1.24 -8.34
N THR A 631 -12.45 0.23 -9.00
CA THR A 631 -13.17 -0.68 -9.90
C THR A 631 -14.20 -1.50 -9.15
N VAL A 632 -13.84 -2.06 -8.00
CA VAL A 632 -14.76 -2.80 -7.13
C VAL A 632 -15.94 -1.92 -6.69
N ASP A 633 -15.67 -0.69 -6.24
CA ASP A 633 -16.70 0.27 -5.80
C ASP A 633 -17.68 0.59 -6.94
N ARG A 634 -17.18 0.81 -8.17
CA ARG A 634 -18.01 1.06 -9.36
C ARG A 634 -18.85 -0.15 -9.77
N LEU A 635 -18.27 -1.36 -9.74
CA LEU A 635 -19.00 -2.59 -10.05
C LEU A 635 -20.14 -2.82 -9.07
N ILE A 636 -19.90 -2.62 -7.78
CA ILE A 636 -20.93 -2.76 -6.75
C ILE A 636 -22.02 -1.67 -6.93
N ALA A 637 -21.61 -0.42 -7.19
CA ALA A 637 -22.56 0.65 -7.47
C ALA A 637 -23.41 0.34 -8.70
N SER A 638 -22.81 -0.18 -9.78
CA SER A 638 -23.56 -0.62 -10.97
C SER A 638 -24.54 -1.73 -10.66
N HIS A 639 -24.14 -2.72 -9.84
CA HIS A 639 -25.01 -3.82 -9.41
C HIS A 639 -26.20 -3.34 -8.58
N LEU A 640 -26.00 -2.34 -7.73
CA LEU A 640 -27.05 -1.79 -6.87
C LEU A 640 -27.91 -0.73 -7.58
N ALA A 641 -27.59 -0.33 -8.82
CA ALA A 641 -28.35 0.70 -9.55
C ALA A 641 -29.83 0.32 -9.79
N SER A 642 -30.13 -0.97 -9.90
CA SER A 642 -31.51 -1.46 -10.03
C SER A 642 -32.28 -1.54 -8.70
N ARG A 643 -31.61 -1.26 -7.58
CA ARG A 643 -32.15 -1.39 -6.22
C ARG A 643 -32.31 -0.04 -5.51
N LEU A 644 -32.50 1.01 -6.31
CA LEU A 644 -32.82 2.35 -5.79
C LEU A 644 -34.10 2.32 -4.96
N GLU A 645 -34.19 3.11 -3.90
CA GLU A 645 -35.29 3.17 -2.93
C GLU A 645 -35.45 1.90 -2.06
N GLU A 646 -34.57 0.91 -2.15
CA GLU A 646 -34.58 -0.24 -1.24
C GLU A 646 -33.90 0.08 0.10
N ASP A 647 -34.35 -0.60 1.14
CA ASP A 647 -33.85 -0.51 2.50
C ASP A 647 -32.77 -1.59 2.74
N PHE A 648 -31.69 -1.20 3.42
CA PHE A 648 -30.56 -2.07 3.69
C PHE A 648 -30.12 -1.96 5.15
N SER A 649 -29.73 -3.09 5.72
CA SER A 649 -28.97 -3.09 6.95
C SER A 649 -27.51 -2.68 6.65
N ALA A 650 -27.00 -1.70 7.37
CA ALA A 650 -25.68 -1.12 7.18
C ALA A 650 -24.96 -0.94 8.51
N ARG A 651 -23.66 -0.71 8.44
CA ARG A 651 -22.85 -0.36 9.60
C ARG A 651 -22.12 0.96 9.34
N VAL A 652 -22.11 1.86 10.33
CA VAL A 652 -21.36 3.12 10.24
C VAL A 652 -19.87 2.80 10.15
N SER A 653 -19.27 3.04 8.98
CA SER A 653 -17.86 2.77 8.67
C SER A 653 -16.97 4.00 8.84
N GLY A 654 -17.56 5.19 8.98
CA GLY A 654 -16.81 6.44 9.19
C GLY A 654 -17.69 7.56 9.67
N VAL A 655 -17.13 8.45 10.47
CA VAL A 655 -17.82 9.62 11.01
C VAL A 655 -16.99 10.87 10.70
N THR A 656 -17.62 11.87 10.10
CA THR A 656 -16.99 13.14 9.75
C THR A 656 -17.89 14.32 10.08
N LYS A 657 -17.37 15.53 9.99
CA LYS A 657 -18.16 16.76 10.13
C LYS A 657 -19.25 16.91 9.05
N ALA A 658 -19.02 16.31 7.87
CA ALA A 658 -19.94 16.37 6.74
C ALA A 658 -21.07 15.35 6.83
N GLY A 659 -20.88 14.25 7.58
CA GLY A 659 -21.86 13.18 7.71
C GLY A 659 -21.23 11.84 8.06
N LEU A 660 -22.00 10.78 7.80
CA LEU A 660 -21.66 9.40 8.10
C LEU A 660 -21.30 8.65 6.81
N PHE A 661 -20.24 7.88 6.86
CA PHE A 661 -20.02 6.81 5.90
C PHE A 661 -20.65 5.54 6.46
N VAL A 662 -21.35 4.81 5.62
CA VAL A 662 -21.98 3.54 5.97
C VAL A 662 -21.54 2.45 5.01
N LYS A 663 -21.37 1.26 5.51
CA LYS A 663 -20.98 0.08 4.74
C LYS A 663 -22.09 -0.95 4.76
N LEU A 664 -22.47 -1.44 3.59
CA LEU A 664 -23.39 -2.55 3.44
C LEU A 664 -22.64 -3.87 3.66
N PRO A 665 -22.83 -4.62 4.74
CA PRO A 665 -22.06 -5.84 5.02
C PRO A 665 -22.20 -6.92 3.95
N GLN A 666 -23.35 -7.01 3.29
CA GLN A 666 -23.63 -8.00 2.25
C GLN A 666 -22.78 -7.81 1.00
N PHE A 667 -22.57 -6.54 0.59
CA PHE A 667 -21.88 -6.20 -0.66
C PHE A 667 -20.47 -5.64 -0.43
N GLY A 668 -20.17 -5.17 0.79
CA GLY A 668 -18.97 -4.41 1.08
C GLY A 668 -18.97 -2.99 0.51
N ALA A 669 -20.13 -2.57 0.02
CA ALA A 669 -20.33 -1.25 -0.55
C ALA A 669 -20.26 -0.16 0.51
N ASP A 670 -19.54 0.91 0.23
CA ASP A 670 -19.48 2.10 1.05
C ASP A 670 -20.38 3.20 0.46
N GLY A 671 -21.11 3.93 1.31
CA GLY A 671 -21.92 5.06 0.90
C GLY A 671 -21.96 6.16 1.94
N PHE A 672 -22.53 7.29 1.59
CA PHE A 672 -22.49 8.50 2.40
C PHE A 672 -23.90 8.97 2.79
N ILE A 673 -24.06 9.38 4.04
CA ILE A 673 -25.26 10.02 4.59
C ILE A 673 -24.86 11.44 5.01
N PRO A 674 -25.34 12.49 4.32
CA PRO A 674 -25.02 13.86 4.70
C PRO A 674 -25.56 14.20 6.09
N VAL A 675 -24.82 14.94 6.88
CA VAL A 675 -25.23 15.38 8.22
C VAL A 675 -26.54 16.16 8.20
N SER A 676 -26.81 16.90 7.11
CA SER A 676 -28.06 17.67 6.92
C SER A 676 -29.32 16.80 6.76
N THR A 677 -29.16 15.48 6.54
CA THR A 677 -30.28 14.54 6.37
C THR A 677 -30.52 13.64 7.58
N LEU A 678 -29.76 13.82 8.68
CA LEU A 678 -29.84 12.97 9.88
C LEU A 678 -31.02 13.32 10.82
N GLY A 679 -31.83 14.32 10.49
CA GLY A 679 -33.00 14.75 11.27
C GLY A 679 -32.93 16.20 11.73
N ASP A 680 -33.83 16.60 12.64
CA ASP A 680 -34.08 18.01 13.05
C ASP A 680 -33.13 18.53 14.14
N ASP A 681 -32.07 17.81 14.48
CA ASP A 681 -31.09 18.27 15.46
C ASP A 681 -29.83 18.82 14.78
N TYR A 682 -29.11 19.68 15.46
CA TYR A 682 -27.79 20.13 15.02
C TYR A 682 -26.73 19.14 15.50
N TYR A 683 -26.11 18.41 14.57
CA TYR A 683 -25.12 17.38 14.89
C TYR A 683 -23.72 17.96 15.01
N ILE A 684 -23.07 17.68 16.14
CA ILE A 684 -21.69 18.07 16.46
C ILE A 684 -20.80 16.84 16.33
N TYR A 685 -19.70 16.99 15.61
CA TYR A 685 -18.69 15.95 15.47
C TYR A 685 -17.76 15.90 16.68
N ASP A 686 -17.67 14.75 17.32
CA ASP A 686 -16.70 14.42 18.36
C ASP A 686 -15.65 13.45 17.78
N GLU A 687 -14.45 13.99 17.55
CA GLU A 687 -13.34 13.24 16.97
C GLU A 687 -12.85 12.13 17.91
N SER A 688 -12.83 12.38 19.22
CA SER A 688 -12.34 11.42 20.22
C SER A 688 -13.28 10.22 20.39
N ALA A 689 -14.58 10.44 20.21
CA ALA A 689 -15.60 9.41 20.29
C ALA A 689 -15.94 8.78 18.91
N HIS A 690 -15.39 9.31 17.81
CA HIS A 690 -15.81 8.98 16.45
C HIS A 690 -17.34 8.99 16.29
N ALA A 691 -17.98 10.07 16.71
CA ALA A 691 -19.41 10.18 16.80
C ALA A 691 -19.96 11.52 16.28
N LEU A 692 -21.19 11.51 15.79
CA LEU A 692 -22.03 12.69 15.60
C LEU A 692 -23.13 12.67 16.64
N PHE A 693 -23.24 13.68 17.47
CA PHE A 693 -24.29 13.79 18.48
C PHE A 693 -25.11 15.08 18.33
N GLY A 694 -26.41 14.99 18.52
CA GLY A 694 -27.32 16.11 18.45
C GLY A 694 -27.14 17.05 19.64
N GLU A 695 -26.98 18.35 19.37
CA GLU A 695 -26.74 19.38 20.39
C GLU A 695 -27.91 19.47 21.38
N ARG A 696 -29.14 19.27 20.94
CA ARG A 696 -30.36 19.38 21.73
C ARG A 696 -30.67 18.08 22.48
N THR A 697 -30.60 16.95 21.78
CA THR A 697 -31.06 15.65 22.31
C THR A 697 -29.95 14.87 23.02
N GLY A 698 -28.68 15.11 22.72
CA GLY A 698 -27.56 14.30 23.20
C GLY A 698 -27.54 12.87 22.63
N LYS A 699 -28.43 12.57 21.67
CA LYS A 699 -28.46 11.31 20.95
C LYS A 699 -27.69 11.44 19.66
N GLY A 700 -27.20 10.33 19.12
CA GLY A 700 -26.42 10.41 17.88
C GLY A 700 -26.07 9.06 17.30
N TYR A 701 -25.08 9.07 16.43
CA TYR A 701 -24.55 7.93 15.72
C TYR A 701 -23.03 7.86 15.93
N GLN A 702 -22.55 6.67 16.17
CA GLN A 702 -21.13 6.39 16.43
C GLN A 702 -20.59 5.42 15.38
N LEU A 703 -19.29 5.44 15.20
CA LEU A 703 -18.60 4.45 14.39
C LEU A 703 -19.01 3.03 14.83
N ALA A 704 -19.28 2.17 13.85
CA ALA A 704 -19.79 0.79 13.94
C ALA A 704 -21.22 0.59 14.40
N ASP A 705 -21.99 1.62 14.64
CA ASP A 705 -23.43 1.42 14.84
C ASP A 705 -24.03 0.63 13.68
N GLU A 706 -24.83 -0.37 14.01
CA GLU A 706 -25.73 -1.02 13.06
C GLU A 706 -26.95 -0.14 12.85
N VAL A 707 -27.23 0.17 11.59
CA VAL A 707 -28.28 1.10 11.18
C VAL A 707 -29.02 0.57 9.96
N GLU A 708 -30.29 0.93 9.85
CA GLU A 708 -31.09 0.73 8.64
C GLU A 708 -30.99 2.00 7.80
N VAL A 709 -30.75 1.83 6.50
CA VAL A 709 -30.57 2.92 5.56
C VAL A 709 -31.31 2.65 4.25
N ARG A 710 -31.76 3.70 3.56
CA ARG A 710 -32.38 3.62 2.24
C ARG A 710 -31.44 4.16 1.19
N LEU A 711 -31.24 3.45 0.09
CA LEU A 711 -30.46 3.90 -1.05
C LEU A 711 -31.26 4.96 -1.83
N VAL A 712 -30.85 6.23 -1.75
CA VAL A 712 -31.60 7.36 -2.35
C VAL A 712 -30.95 7.91 -3.63
N GLU A 713 -29.66 7.72 -3.80
CA GLU A 713 -28.95 8.18 -4.99
C GLU A 713 -27.75 7.28 -5.29
N ILE A 714 -27.53 7.01 -6.54
CA ILE A 714 -26.40 6.21 -7.00
C ILE A 714 -25.76 6.84 -8.24
N ALA A 715 -24.44 6.88 -8.26
CA ALA A 715 -23.66 7.32 -9.40
C ALA A 715 -22.66 6.20 -9.77
N PRO A 716 -23.09 5.23 -10.60
CA PRO A 716 -22.28 4.02 -10.89
C PRO A 716 -20.91 4.34 -11.44
N MET A 717 -20.81 5.36 -12.32
CA MET A 717 -19.53 5.78 -12.93
C MET A 717 -18.55 6.39 -11.93
N ALA A 718 -19.05 6.94 -10.83
CA ALA A 718 -18.24 7.48 -9.75
C ALA A 718 -18.03 6.48 -8.59
N GLY A 719 -18.69 5.31 -8.65
CA GLY A 719 -18.70 4.34 -7.55
C GLY A 719 -19.34 4.91 -6.26
N ALA A 720 -20.15 5.97 -6.39
CA ALA A 720 -20.67 6.71 -5.25
C ALA A 720 -22.15 6.39 -4.99
N MET A 721 -22.47 6.19 -3.72
CA MET A 721 -23.84 5.93 -3.25
C MET A 721 -24.18 6.88 -2.12
N ARG A 722 -25.42 7.38 -2.11
CA ARG A 722 -25.97 8.19 -1.04
C ARG A 722 -27.16 7.48 -0.41
N PHE A 723 -27.16 7.48 0.91
CA PHE A 723 -28.19 6.84 1.69
C PHE A 723 -28.95 7.86 2.54
N ALA A 724 -30.20 7.55 2.87
CA ALA A 724 -30.98 8.20 3.91
C ALA A 724 -30.95 7.31 5.16
N MET A 725 -30.80 7.91 6.33
CA MET A 725 -30.84 7.23 7.62
C MET A 725 -32.31 6.88 7.97
N LEU A 726 -32.57 5.64 8.30
CA LEU A 726 -33.86 5.17 8.79
C LEU A 726 -33.84 4.90 10.29
N SER A 727 -32.69 4.55 10.85
CA SER A 727 -32.54 4.27 12.27
C SER A 727 -32.59 5.52 13.12
N GLU A 728 -33.26 5.46 14.27
CA GLU A 728 -33.28 6.53 15.27
C GLU A 728 -31.91 6.70 15.95
N PRO A 729 -31.48 7.94 16.25
CA PRO A 729 -30.25 8.20 16.98
C PRO A 729 -30.27 7.62 18.39
N LYS A 730 -29.17 7.01 18.82
CA LYS A 730 -29.04 6.35 20.14
C LYS A 730 -28.40 7.31 21.16
N PRO A 731 -28.69 7.12 22.48
CA PRO A 731 -27.94 7.81 23.53
C PRO A 731 -26.47 7.42 23.52
N LEU A 732 -25.56 8.40 23.41
CA LEU A 732 -24.12 8.13 23.35
C LEU A 732 -23.48 8.20 24.74
N PRO A 733 -22.59 7.25 25.11
CA PRO A 733 -21.84 7.30 26.35
C PRO A 733 -20.95 8.55 26.40
N GLY A 734 -21.02 9.33 27.48
CA GLY A 734 -20.16 10.53 27.66
C GLY A 734 -20.69 11.84 27.09
N SER A 735 -21.79 11.85 26.31
CA SER A 735 -22.37 13.09 25.76
C SER A 735 -22.67 14.18 26.80
N LYS A 736 -23.00 13.82 28.03
CA LYS A 736 -23.27 14.76 29.12
C LYS A 736 -22.02 15.56 29.58
N GLN A 737 -20.82 15.01 29.48
CA GLN A 737 -19.58 15.73 29.87
C GLN A 737 -19.08 16.69 28.80
N SER A 738 -19.24 16.34 27.53
CA SER A 738 -18.93 17.20 26.37
C SER A 738 -19.87 18.42 26.35
N PHE A 739 -21.16 18.22 26.66
CA PHE A 739 -22.18 19.28 26.73
C PHE A 739 -21.83 20.38 27.74
N HIS A 740 -21.28 20.01 28.90
CA HIS A 740 -20.88 21.00 29.93
C HIS A 740 -19.58 21.73 29.56
N LYS A 741 -18.64 21.11 28.80
CA LYS A 741 -17.42 21.77 28.38
C LYS A 741 -17.68 22.80 27.26
N SER A 742 -18.52 22.50 26.28
CA SER A 742 -18.86 23.43 25.19
C SER A 742 -19.65 24.65 25.68
N ARG A 743 -20.59 24.47 26.59
CA ARG A 743 -21.34 25.57 27.24
C ARG A 743 -20.44 26.48 28.09
N ARG A 744 -19.48 25.93 28.83
CA ARG A 744 -18.50 26.72 29.59
C ARG A 744 -17.54 27.50 28.69
N GLY A 745 -17.16 26.95 27.52
CA GLY A 745 -16.35 27.65 26.52
C GLY A 745 -17.10 28.82 25.89
N ARG A 746 -18.35 28.66 25.48
CA ARG A 746 -19.19 29.74 24.92
C ARG A 746 -19.56 30.82 25.98
N ALA A 747 -19.86 30.44 27.22
CA ALA A 747 -20.15 31.38 28.29
C ALA A 747 -18.93 32.24 28.68
N ARG A 748 -17.70 31.74 28.47
CA ARG A 748 -16.47 32.49 28.72
C ARG A 748 -16.13 33.46 27.60
N ALA A 749 -16.54 33.20 26.35
CA ALA A 749 -16.35 34.05 25.18
C ALA A 749 -17.33 35.25 25.13
N GLN A 750 -18.45 35.20 25.87
CA GLN A 750 -19.49 36.27 25.90
C GLN A 750 -19.43 37.23 27.09
N ARG A 751 -18.41 37.15 27.95
CA ARG A 751 -18.24 38.19 28.99
C ARG A 751 -17.54 39.41 28.40
N PRO A 752 -18.23 40.57 28.32
CA PRO A 752 -17.56 41.81 27.90
C PRO A 752 -16.56 42.23 28.98
N SER A 753 -15.38 42.65 28.54
CA SER A 753 -14.35 43.18 29.37
C SER A 753 -14.86 44.44 30.12
N PRO A 754 -14.60 44.65 31.44
CA PRO A 754 -15.02 45.83 32.13
C PRO A 754 -14.26 47.06 31.58
N ARG A 755 -15.00 48.00 31.02
CA ARG A 755 -14.48 49.32 30.63
C ARG A 755 -13.91 50.02 31.87
N GLY A 756 -12.61 50.28 31.85
CA GLY A 756 -11.93 51.08 32.82
C GLY A 756 -12.50 52.52 32.85
N ARG A 757 -13.02 52.94 34.00
CA ARG A 757 -13.35 54.35 34.30
C ARG A 757 -12.04 55.12 34.50
N SER A 758 -11.71 55.98 33.55
CA SER A 758 -10.71 57.03 33.76
C SER A 758 -11.26 58.06 34.75
N ARG A 759 -10.63 58.23 35.91
CA ARG A 759 -10.79 59.43 36.72
C ARG A 759 -9.88 60.50 36.15
N ARG A 760 -10.51 61.59 35.72
CA ARG A 760 -9.82 62.93 35.62
C ARG A 760 -9.50 63.41 37.00
N ARG A 761 -8.28 63.77 37.22
CA ARG A 761 -7.77 65.02 37.83
C ARG A 761 -6.32 65.18 37.38
#